data_49fbd633af9a428de7cc563c0e9f6185
#
_entry.id   49fbd633af9a428de7cc563c0e9f6185
#
_cell.length_a   1.000
_cell.length_b   1.000
_cell.length_c   1.000
_cell.angle_alpha   90.00
_cell.angle_beta   90.00
_cell.angle_gamma   90.00
#
_symmetry.space_group_name_H-M   'P 1'
#
loop_
_entity.id
_entity.type
_entity.pdbx_description
1 polymer ?
#
loop_
_entity_poly.entity_id
_entity_poly.type
_entity_poly.pdbx_seq_one_letter_code
_entity_poly.pdbx_strand_id
1 'polypeptide(L)'
;LEVKNSSDKPSKVVVNGTITPGDVKFTKEVDINPGATSEVKFDKRYYPQLVINSPKLWWPNGYGEPNLYTCKLEVSVDGKVSETKDVTFGIKEYSYDTNNNTLHLHINGVPVFVKGANWGMSEYMLRCRGEEYDTKLRFHHEMNFNMIRNWLGSTTDDEFYEMCDKYGLMVWDDFWINSNPNLPYDLNAFNNNMIEKIKRVRNHPSLAVWCGDNESNPQPPLEGWMAENIKTFDGGDRYFQPNSHAGNLTGSGPWGAFDPRFYFTEYPDGLEGDPERGWGFRTEIGTAVVPTFESFKKFMPEKDWWPRNKMWDLHYFGQSAFNAAPDRYDASLAKGFGVPSGIEDYCRKAQLINIESNKAMYEGWLDRMWDDASGIMTWMGQSAYPSMVWQTYDYYYDLTGAYWGTKSACEPLHILWNPVTDAVKVANTTAENYQDLKAEVTVYNMDGKAVPAYSKSSVVHSASNSTLECFTIDFNKERPNLGLNQKVVVSSTSEGDPSMAVDGKKDTRWSSAYRDNEWIYVDLGKVQPVGGVRLDWEASYGKEYKIQVSNDAQQWEEAYSTKNGIGGVELITFPEKDARYVRMFGFKRGWWYGYSLWSFDVLGGTGKSEGLSDVHFIRLKLTDKNGKLISENNYWRGNDRRDFTALNQLPKAELKVSSKMEQKGEKAEIRATIGLPKSAKSVAFAVHVQAVRTVDGERILPAIMNDNYFTLMPGENKEITINFDKSLLKGGSYKLLVTPYNN
;
A
#
# COMPACT_ATOMS: atom_id res chain seq x y z
N LEU A 1 -36.53 -1.55 -17.67
CA LEU A 1 -36.83 -2.82 -17.01
C LEU A 1 -37.59 -3.75 -17.93
N GLU A 2 -37.45 -5.06 -17.75
CA GLU A 2 -38.25 -6.10 -18.43
C GLU A 2 -39.41 -6.51 -17.54
N VAL A 3 -40.63 -6.54 -18.05
CA VAL A 3 -41.82 -7.00 -17.33
C VAL A 3 -42.42 -8.16 -18.09
N LYS A 4 -42.54 -9.31 -17.42
CA LYS A 4 -43.11 -10.54 -18.00
C LYS A 4 -44.53 -10.78 -17.49
N ASN A 5 -45.46 -10.99 -18.40
CA ASN A 5 -46.80 -11.46 -18.08
C ASN A 5 -46.81 -13.02 -18.05
N SER A 6 -46.78 -13.59 -16.87
CA SER A 6 -46.84 -15.06 -16.70
C SER A 6 -48.25 -15.62 -16.66
N SER A 7 -49.30 -14.80 -16.84
CA SER A 7 -50.71 -15.26 -16.88
C SER A 7 -51.12 -15.71 -18.27
N ASP A 8 -52.27 -16.31 -18.35
CA ASP A 8 -52.92 -16.79 -19.58
C ASP A 8 -53.79 -15.73 -20.29
N LYS A 9 -53.81 -14.48 -19.77
CA LYS A 9 -54.61 -13.37 -20.28
C LYS A 9 -53.78 -12.13 -20.55
N PRO A 10 -54.14 -11.28 -21.51
CA PRO A 10 -53.56 -9.95 -21.66
C PRO A 10 -53.72 -9.17 -20.34
N SER A 11 -52.70 -8.45 -19.94
CA SER A 11 -52.72 -7.68 -18.70
C SER A 11 -52.32 -6.25 -18.98
N LYS A 12 -53.06 -5.28 -18.45
CA LYS A 12 -52.67 -3.86 -18.39
C LYS A 12 -51.83 -3.68 -17.14
N VAL A 13 -50.57 -3.38 -17.36
CA VAL A 13 -49.56 -3.25 -16.31
C VAL A 13 -49.21 -1.79 -16.12
N VAL A 14 -49.19 -1.34 -14.87
CA VAL A 14 -48.70 0.01 -14.48
C VAL A 14 -47.38 -0.16 -13.76
N VAL A 15 -46.35 0.48 -14.28
CA VAL A 15 -45.02 0.55 -13.64
C VAL A 15 -44.83 1.93 -13.03
N ASN A 16 -44.71 2.00 -11.73
CA ASN A 16 -44.40 3.20 -10.97
C ASN A 16 -42.95 3.17 -10.51
N GLY A 17 -42.25 4.31 -10.59
CA GLY A 17 -40.91 4.47 -10.04
C GLY A 17 -40.85 5.68 -9.13
N THR A 18 -40.09 5.55 -8.02
CA THR A 18 -39.79 6.65 -7.11
C THR A 18 -38.31 6.63 -6.78
N ILE A 19 -37.59 7.73 -7.03
CA ILE A 19 -36.18 7.89 -6.70
C ILE A 19 -36.05 8.73 -5.45
N THR A 20 -35.32 8.22 -4.45
CA THR A 20 -34.97 8.90 -3.20
C THR A 20 -33.46 8.92 -3.00
N PRO A 21 -32.89 10.01 -2.44
CA PRO A 21 -33.53 11.28 -2.09
C PRO A 21 -33.98 12.08 -3.33
N GLY A 22 -34.89 13.01 -3.14
CA GLY A 22 -35.41 13.91 -4.19
C GLY A 22 -36.87 13.64 -4.57
N ASP A 23 -37.46 12.53 -4.15
CA ASP A 23 -38.86 12.13 -4.37
C ASP A 23 -39.29 12.27 -5.84
N VAL A 24 -38.41 11.87 -6.79
CA VAL A 24 -38.66 11.90 -8.24
C VAL A 24 -39.57 10.75 -8.61
N LYS A 25 -40.80 11.06 -9.09
CA LYS A 25 -41.80 10.06 -9.43
C LYS A 25 -42.02 10.00 -10.94
N PHE A 26 -42.23 8.77 -11.43
CA PHE A 26 -42.55 8.52 -12.83
C PHE A 26 -43.43 7.26 -12.94
N THR A 27 -44.28 7.20 -13.99
CA THR A 27 -45.19 6.09 -14.21
C THR A 27 -45.35 5.81 -15.70
N LYS A 28 -45.60 4.56 -16.06
CA LYS A 28 -45.90 4.12 -17.41
C LYS A 28 -46.88 2.97 -17.41
N GLU A 29 -47.86 3.01 -18.28
CA GLU A 29 -48.77 1.91 -18.55
C GLU A 29 -48.30 1.17 -19.80
N VAL A 30 -48.40 -0.16 -19.80
CA VAL A 30 -48.09 -1.05 -20.92
C VAL A 30 -49.07 -2.22 -20.94
N ASP A 31 -49.50 -2.60 -22.14
CA ASP A 31 -50.32 -3.83 -22.34
C ASP A 31 -49.34 -4.97 -22.70
N ILE A 32 -49.43 -6.06 -21.97
CA ILE A 32 -48.55 -7.22 -22.16
C ILE A 32 -49.38 -8.46 -22.43
N ASN A 33 -49.17 -9.12 -23.57
CA ASN A 33 -49.85 -10.34 -23.95
C ASN A 33 -49.48 -11.55 -23.05
N PRO A 34 -50.31 -12.58 -23.00
CA PRO A 34 -50.00 -13.79 -22.24
C PRO A 34 -48.62 -14.37 -22.59
N GLY A 35 -47.84 -14.70 -21.57
CA GLY A 35 -46.50 -15.29 -21.71
C GLY A 35 -45.44 -14.35 -22.30
N ALA A 36 -45.79 -13.13 -22.71
CA ALA A 36 -44.86 -12.19 -23.30
C ALA A 36 -44.05 -11.39 -22.26
N THR A 37 -42.83 -10.97 -22.66
CA THR A 37 -42.02 -10.01 -21.94
C THR A 37 -41.99 -8.70 -22.70
N SER A 38 -42.18 -7.57 -22.00
CA SER A 38 -42.12 -6.23 -22.56
C SER A 38 -41.01 -5.41 -21.90
N GLU A 39 -40.20 -4.76 -22.71
CA GLU A 39 -39.27 -3.75 -22.22
C GLU A 39 -40.01 -2.44 -21.89
N VAL A 40 -39.93 -2.03 -20.63
CA VAL A 40 -40.49 -0.75 -20.16
C VAL A 40 -39.33 0.22 -19.91
N LYS A 41 -39.26 1.26 -20.78
CA LYS A 41 -38.19 2.25 -20.76
C LYS A 41 -38.71 3.60 -20.32
N PHE A 42 -37.96 4.24 -19.42
CA PHE A 42 -38.14 5.62 -19.01
C PHE A 42 -36.94 6.42 -19.51
N ASP A 43 -37.19 7.38 -20.39
CA ASP A 43 -36.15 8.20 -21.01
C ASP A 43 -36.38 9.68 -20.64
N LYS A 44 -35.33 10.40 -20.27
CA LYS A 44 -35.39 11.82 -19.87
C LYS A 44 -36.08 12.73 -20.89
N ARG A 45 -36.13 12.35 -22.16
CA ARG A 45 -36.83 13.09 -23.20
C ARG A 45 -38.34 13.07 -22.98
N TYR A 46 -38.89 12.02 -22.39
CA TYR A 46 -40.32 11.85 -22.13
C TYR A 46 -40.64 11.99 -20.63
N TYR A 47 -39.61 11.88 -19.77
CA TYR A 47 -39.69 11.98 -18.33
C TYR A 47 -38.65 13.00 -17.84
N PRO A 48 -38.85 14.32 -18.05
CA PRO A 48 -37.85 15.35 -17.73
C PRO A 48 -37.49 15.41 -16.23
N GLN A 49 -38.36 14.92 -15.35
CA GLN A 49 -38.11 14.81 -13.92
C GLN A 49 -36.98 13.84 -13.58
N LEU A 50 -36.55 12.96 -14.51
CA LEU A 50 -35.36 12.11 -14.34
C LEU A 50 -34.06 12.92 -14.44
N VAL A 51 -34.11 14.17 -14.84
CA VAL A 51 -32.96 15.08 -14.78
C VAL A 51 -32.92 15.71 -13.39
N ILE A 52 -32.00 15.23 -12.57
CA ILE A 52 -31.79 15.73 -11.22
C ILE A 52 -30.78 16.87 -11.27
N ASN A 53 -31.22 18.08 -10.89
CA ASN A 53 -30.36 19.25 -10.84
C ASN A 53 -29.51 19.23 -9.56
N SER A 54 -28.20 19.51 -9.69
CA SER A 54 -27.24 19.51 -8.57
C SER A 54 -27.29 18.22 -7.72
N PRO A 55 -27.09 17.03 -8.34
CA PRO A 55 -27.18 15.78 -7.63
C PRO A 55 -26.06 15.65 -6.60
N LYS A 56 -26.31 14.88 -5.54
CA LYS A 56 -25.23 14.41 -4.67
C LYS A 56 -24.49 13.31 -5.40
N LEU A 57 -23.23 13.59 -5.76
CA LEU A 57 -22.41 12.64 -6.51
C LEU A 57 -21.89 11.53 -5.57
N TRP A 58 -21.70 10.35 -6.14
CA TRP A 58 -20.94 9.27 -5.50
C TRP A 58 -19.44 9.52 -5.71
N TRP A 59 -18.67 9.38 -4.63
CA TRP A 59 -17.23 9.56 -4.64
C TRP A 59 -16.52 8.36 -4.01
N PRO A 60 -15.31 8.01 -4.48
CA PRO A 60 -14.49 7.04 -3.81
C PRO A 60 -13.92 7.60 -2.50
N ASN A 61 -13.58 6.69 -1.60
CA ASN A 61 -12.99 6.99 -0.30
C ASN A 61 -11.79 7.95 -0.43
N GLY A 62 -11.76 9.00 0.39
CA GLY A 62 -10.75 10.07 0.36
C GLY A 62 -11.04 11.22 -0.61
N TYR A 63 -12.02 11.10 -1.51
CA TYR A 63 -12.39 12.13 -2.49
C TYR A 63 -13.74 12.80 -2.22
N GLY A 64 -14.55 12.22 -1.38
CA GLY A 64 -15.87 12.75 -0.98
C GLY A 64 -16.78 11.68 -0.43
N GLU A 65 -18.06 12.01 -0.29
CA GLU A 65 -19.06 11.10 0.27
C GLU A 65 -19.59 10.13 -0.81
N PRO A 66 -19.71 8.82 -0.51
CA PRO A 66 -20.27 7.84 -1.43
C PRO A 66 -21.81 7.90 -1.44
N ASN A 67 -22.39 9.00 -1.93
CA ASN A 67 -23.82 9.21 -1.90
C ASN A 67 -24.56 8.24 -2.82
N LEU A 68 -25.59 7.59 -2.27
CA LEU A 68 -26.44 6.64 -2.98
C LEU A 68 -27.88 7.13 -3.10
N TYR A 69 -28.53 6.69 -4.15
CA TYR A 69 -29.94 6.85 -4.45
C TYR A 69 -30.61 5.48 -4.51
N THR A 70 -31.89 5.43 -4.17
CA THR A 70 -32.69 4.22 -4.34
C THR A 70 -33.86 4.52 -5.29
N CYS A 71 -33.97 3.74 -6.36
CA CYS A 71 -35.12 3.72 -7.24
C CYS A 71 -36.03 2.57 -6.83
N LYS A 72 -37.14 2.88 -6.17
CA LYS A 72 -38.18 1.90 -5.86
C LYS A 72 -39.09 1.78 -7.08
N LEU A 73 -39.16 0.57 -7.64
CA LEU A 73 -40.03 0.18 -8.71
C LEU A 73 -41.20 -0.64 -8.17
N GLU A 74 -42.40 -0.36 -8.66
CA GLU A 74 -43.61 -1.06 -8.30
C GLU A 74 -44.40 -1.41 -9.58
N VAL A 75 -44.68 -2.67 -9.76
CA VAL A 75 -45.46 -3.22 -10.88
C VAL A 75 -46.85 -3.58 -10.39
N SER A 76 -47.89 -2.97 -10.95
CA SER A 76 -49.29 -3.20 -10.56
C SER A 76 -50.10 -3.69 -11.73
N VAL A 77 -51.07 -4.60 -11.46
CA VAL A 77 -52.06 -5.11 -12.40
C VAL A 77 -53.45 -4.93 -11.76
N ASP A 78 -54.38 -4.33 -12.49
CA ASP A 78 -55.72 -4.06 -11.99
C ASP A 78 -55.75 -3.32 -10.64
N GLY A 79 -54.84 -2.37 -10.45
CA GLY A 79 -54.70 -1.57 -9.23
C GLY A 79 -54.11 -2.31 -8.03
N LYS A 80 -53.66 -3.58 -8.20
CA LYS A 80 -52.99 -4.37 -7.16
C LYS A 80 -51.51 -4.49 -7.47
N VAL A 81 -50.64 -4.23 -6.48
CA VAL A 81 -49.22 -4.43 -6.60
C VAL A 81 -48.91 -5.94 -6.78
N SER A 82 -48.27 -6.26 -7.89
CA SER A 82 -47.81 -7.61 -8.24
C SER A 82 -46.39 -7.85 -7.77
N GLU A 83 -45.51 -6.84 -7.96
CA GLU A 83 -44.07 -6.94 -7.61
C GLU A 83 -43.51 -5.59 -7.25
N THR A 84 -42.49 -5.60 -6.37
CA THR A 84 -41.69 -4.42 -6.05
C THR A 84 -40.21 -4.77 -6.13
N LYS A 85 -39.40 -3.81 -6.60
CA LYS A 85 -37.94 -3.96 -6.64
C LYS A 85 -37.29 -2.63 -6.30
N ASP A 86 -36.35 -2.66 -5.37
CA ASP A 86 -35.46 -1.53 -5.07
C ASP A 86 -34.16 -1.69 -5.85
N VAL A 87 -33.70 -0.61 -6.48
CA VAL A 87 -32.42 -0.54 -7.20
C VAL A 87 -31.63 0.62 -6.60
N THR A 88 -30.55 0.28 -5.92
CA THR A 88 -29.59 1.27 -5.42
C THR A 88 -28.62 1.63 -6.53
N PHE A 89 -28.30 2.93 -6.65
CA PHE A 89 -27.33 3.44 -7.61
C PHE A 89 -26.67 4.73 -7.10
N GLY A 90 -25.53 5.09 -7.69
CA GLY A 90 -24.87 6.36 -7.45
C GLY A 90 -24.79 7.17 -8.73
N ILE A 91 -24.83 8.50 -8.59
CA ILE A 91 -24.63 9.41 -9.71
C ILE A 91 -23.16 9.78 -9.78
N LYS A 92 -22.49 9.37 -10.84
CA LYS A 92 -21.06 9.59 -11.08
C LYS A 92 -20.75 9.56 -12.58
N GLU A 93 -19.58 10.04 -12.95
CA GLU A 93 -19.03 9.91 -14.29
C GLU A 93 -17.58 9.41 -14.18
N TYR A 94 -17.28 8.28 -14.81
CA TYR A 94 -15.90 7.80 -14.98
C TYR A 94 -15.36 8.29 -16.32
N SER A 95 -14.07 8.64 -16.33
CA SER A 95 -13.29 8.82 -17.53
C SER A 95 -11.87 8.33 -17.32
N TYR A 96 -11.18 8.06 -18.43
CA TYR A 96 -9.88 7.41 -18.40
C TYR A 96 -8.97 8.03 -19.44
N ASP A 97 -7.68 8.08 -19.17
CA ASP A 97 -6.66 8.33 -20.17
C ASP A 97 -5.45 7.39 -19.97
N THR A 98 -4.59 7.35 -20.94
CA THR A 98 -3.41 6.48 -20.96
C THR A 98 -2.15 7.27 -21.30
N ASN A 99 -2.07 8.49 -20.81
CA ASN A 99 -0.93 9.36 -21.02
C ASN A 99 0.33 8.71 -20.47
N ASN A 100 1.44 8.85 -21.18
CA ASN A 100 2.74 8.25 -20.84
C ASN A 100 2.68 6.72 -20.64
N ASN A 101 1.81 6.02 -21.41
CA ASN A 101 1.57 4.58 -21.29
C ASN A 101 1.14 4.13 -19.88
N THR A 102 0.52 5.01 -19.12
CA THR A 102 0.03 4.74 -17.77
C THR A 102 -1.46 4.98 -17.70
N LEU A 103 -2.21 4.02 -17.15
CA LEU A 103 -3.66 4.16 -16.95
C LEU A 103 -3.94 5.19 -15.85
N HIS A 104 -4.72 6.20 -16.19
CA HIS A 104 -5.24 7.20 -15.25
C HIS A 104 -6.76 7.11 -15.17
N LEU A 105 -7.28 7.06 -13.95
CA LEU A 105 -8.71 7.09 -13.67
C LEU A 105 -9.14 8.48 -13.23
N HIS A 106 -10.30 8.89 -13.73
CA HIS A 106 -10.95 10.11 -13.28
C HIS A 106 -12.38 9.78 -12.87
N ILE A 107 -12.85 10.44 -11.83
CA ILE A 107 -14.26 10.39 -11.44
C ILE A 107 -14.80 11.81 -11.26
N ASN A 108 -15.96 12.09 -11.85
CA ASN A 108 -16.59 13.41 -11.79
C ASN A 108 -15.64 14.55 -12.21
N GLY A 109 -14.76 14.27 -13.18
CA GLY A 109 -13.75 15.20 -13.70
C GLY A 109 -12.49 15.35 -12.84
N VAL A 110 -12.35 14.59 -11.74
CA VAL A 110 -11.19 14.65 -10.83
C VAL A 110 -10.31 13.40 -11.04
N PRO A 111 -8.98 13.55 -11.23
CA PRO A 111 -8.09 12.41 -11.29
C PRO A 111 -8.02 11.72 -9.92
N VAL A 112 -7.99 10.39 -9.92
CA VAL A 112 -7.93 9.58 -8.70
C VAL A 112 -6.62 8.80 -8.66
N PHE A 113 -5.78 9.08 -7.68
CA PHE A 113 -4.64 8.23 -7.39
C PHE A 113 -5.13 6.96 -6.69
N VAL A 114 -4.95 5.81 -7.35
CA VAL A 114 -5.46 4.54 -6.83
C VAL A 114 -4.58 4.02 -5.69
N LYS A 115 -5.21 3.75 -4.56
CA LYS A 115 -4.65 3.04 -3.40
C LYS A 115 -5.57 1.87 -3.10
N GLY A 116 -5.08 0.65 -3.23
CA GLY A 116 -5.96 -0.49 -3.10
C GLY A 116 -5.26 -1.81 -2.87
N ALA A 117 -6.05 -2.88 -2.93
CA ALA A 117 -5.55 -4.24 -2.82
C ALA A 117 -6.35 -5.19 -3.70
N ASN A 118 -5.74 -6.32 -4.02
CA ASN A 118 -6.41 -7.43 -4.66
C ASN A 118 -7.27 -8.20 -3.65
N TRP A 119 -8.44 -8.60 -4.09
CA TRP A 119 -9.38 -9.44 -3.40
C TRP A 119 -9.43 -10.79 -4.12
N GLY A 120 -8.84 -11.81 -3.52
CA GLY A 120 -8.91 -13.15 -4.05
C GLY A 120 -10.16 -13.87 -3.55
N MET A 121 -10.15 -15.20 -3.59
CA MET A 121 -11.19 -16.00 -2.94
C MET A 121 -11.41 -15.48 -1.53
N SER A 122 -12.59 -14.94 -1.24
CA SER A 122 -12.82 -14.19 -0.01
C SER A 122 -12.78 -15.04 1.25
N GLU A 123 -13.03 -16.33 1.10
CA GLU A 123 -12.97 -17.30 2.19
C GLU A 123 -12.93 -18.74 1.65
N TYR A 124 -11.99 -19.52 2.11
CA TYR A 124 -11.81 -20.92 1.73
C TYR A 124 -13.06 -21.80 2.02
N MET A 125 -13.73 -21.52 3.14
CA MET A 125 -14.96 -22.20 3.54
C MET A 125 -16.25 -21.44 3.17
N LEU A 126 -16.16 -20.47 2.27
CA LEU A 126 -17.24 -19.59 1.83
C LEU A 126 -17.90 -18.78 2.96
N ARG A 127 -17.13 -18.43 3.97
CA ARG A 127 -17.55 -17.59 5.10
C ARG A 127 -17.47 -16.09 4.74
N CYS A 128 -18.10 -15.69 3.65
CA CYS A 128 -17.96 -14.33 3.14
C CYS A 128 -19.27 -13.58 2.97
N ARG A 129 -20.42 -14.21 3.19
CA ARG A 129 -21.75 -13.62 2.99
C ARG A 129 -22.18 -12.72 4.16
N GLY A 130 -23.07 -11.77 3.85
CA GLY A 130 -23.70 -10.91 4.85
C GLY A 130 -22.70 -10.02 5.61
N GLU A 131 -22.73 -10.10 6.94
CA GLU A 131 -21.87 -9.27 7.83
C GLU A 131 -20.38 -9.47 7.62
N GLU A 132 -19.95 -10.59 7.06
CA GLU A 132 -18.54 -10.83 6.73
C GLU A 132 -18.04 -9.87 5.66
N TYR A 133 -18.86 -9.56 4.64
CA TYR A 133 -18.50 -8.53 3.65
C TYR A 133 -18.44 -7.14 4.27
N ASP A 134 -19.40 -6.75 5.10
CA ASP A 134 -19.39 -5.45 5.77
C ASP A 134 -18.12 -5.27 6.61
N THR A 135 -17.74 -6.27 7.40
CA THR A 135 -16.52 -6.24 8.22
C THR A 135 -15.25 -6.10 7.38
N LYS A 136 -15.09 -6.95 6.37
CA LYS A 136 -13.86 -6.98 5.56
C LYS A 136 -13.71 -5.72 4.72
N LEU A 137 -14.78 -5.27 4.05
CA LEU A 137 -14.74 -4.07 3.22
C LEU A 137 -14.62 -2.80 4.06
N ARG A 138 -15.17 -2.81 5.28
CA ARG A 138 -14.92 -1.75 6.25
C ARG A 138 -13.44 -1.65 6.63
N PHE A 139 -12.73 -2.77 6.82
CA PHE A 139 -11.27 -2.71 7.06
C PHE A 139 -10.52 -2.08 5.88
N HIS A 140 -10.91 -2.34 4.63
CA HIS A 140 -10.31 -1.71 3.46
C HIS A 140 -10.59 -0.20 3.43
N HIS A 141 -11.81 0.21 3.73
CA HIS A 141 -12.17 1.63 3.89
C HIS A 141 -11.33 2.31 4.99
N GLU A 142 -11.21 1.68 6.16
CA GLU A 142 -10.45 2.22 7.30
C GLU A 142 -8.93 2.28 7.06
N MET A 143 -8.40 1.48 6.12
CA MET A 143 -7.04 1.61 5.61
C MET A 143 -6.85 2.75 4.61
N ASN A 144 -7.90 3.56 4.35
CA ASN A 144 -7.90 4.63 3.36
C ASN A 144 -7.74 4.13 1.91
N PHE A 145 -8.09 2.90 1.62
CA PHE A 145 -8.18 2.41 0.26
C PHE A 145 -9.37 3.01 -0.48
N ASN A 146 -9.20 3.19 -1.78
CA ASN A 146 -10.26 3.67 -2.67
C ASN A 146 -10.57 2.69 -3.80
N MET A 147 -9.84 1.57 -3.92
CA MET A 147 -10.11 0.53 -4.92
C MET A 147 -9.87 -0.87 -4.38
N ILE A 148 -10.64 -1.82 -4.88
CA ILE A 148 -10.43 -3.26 -4.72
C ILE A 148 -10.45 -3.89 -6.11
N ARG A 149 -9.48 -4.74 -6.41
CA ARG A 149 -9.55 -5.62 -7.58
C ARG A 149 -10.17 -6.95 -7.16
N ASN A 150 -11.34 -7.25 -7.69
CA ASN A 150 -11.99 -8.55 -7.60
C ASN A 150 -11.27 -9.53 -8.53
N TRP A 151 -10.12 -10.05 -8.04
CA TRP A 151 -9.24 -10.91 -8.81
C TRP A 151 -9.96 -12.15 -9.30
N LEU A 152 -9.80 -12.43 -10.59
CA LEU A 152 -10.50 -13.49 -11.32
C LEU A 152 -12.03 -13.37 -11.25
N GLY A 153 -12.60 -12.25 -10.83
CA GLY A 153 -14.04 -12.13 -10.60
C GLY A 153 -14.58 -13.19 -9.63
N SER A 154 -13.75 -13.60 -8.65
CA SER A 154 -14.03 -14.73 -7.75
C SER A 154 -15.25 -14.49 -6.87
N THR A 155 -15.60 -13.24 -6.61
CA THR A 155 -16.78 -12.83 -5.85
C THR A 155 -17.83 -12.27 -6.80
N THR A 156 -19.04 -12.82 -6.75
CA THR A 156 -20.19 -12.37 -7.56
C THR A 156 -21.43 -12.11 -6.70
N ASP A 157 -21.26 -12.08 -5.38
CA ASP A 157 -22.35 -11.81 -4.43
C ASP A 157 -22.74 -10.33 -4.45
N ASP A 158 -24.03 -10.04 -4.44
CA ASP A 158 -24.52 -8.66 -4.47
C ASP A 158 -24.02 -7.86 -3.26
N GLU A 159 -23.93 -8.49 -2.09
CA GLU A 159 -23.45 -7.86 -0.85
C GLU A 159 -22.01 -7.30 -0.96
N PHE A 160 -21.17 -7.92 -1.80
CA PHE A 160 -19.82 -7.39 -2.05
C PHE A 160 -19.89 -6.02 -2.71
N TYR A 161 -20.63 -5.88 -3.79
CA TYR A 161 -20.77 -4.63 -4.53
C TYR A 161 -21.53 -3.58 -3.72
N GLU A 162 -22.58 -3.98 -3.00
CA GLU A 162 -23.33 -3.07 -2.12
C GLU A 162 -22.44 -2.48 -1.03
N MET A 163 -21.53 -3.26 -0.45
CA MET A 163 -20.60 -2.76 0.55
C MET A 163 -19.50 -1.90 -0.10
N CYS A 164 -19.04 -2.22 -1.31
CA CYS A 164 -18.13 -1.36 -2.05
C CYS A 164 -18.79 0.00 -2.36
N ASP A 165 -20.05 0.01 -2.77
CA ASP A 165 -20.83 1.24 -2.99
C ASP A 165 -20.92 2.08 -1.71
N LYS A 166 -21.24 1.44 -0.58
CA LYS A 166 -21.40 2.05 0.74
C LYS A 166 -20.11 2.67 1.26
N TYR A 167 -18.98 1.99 1.07
CA TYR A 167 -17.70 2.41 1.60
C TYR A 167 -16.86 3.24 0.63
N GLY A 168 -17.36 3.52 -0.57
CA GLY A 168 -16.61 4.28 -1.57
C GLY A 168 -15.39 3.51 -2.10
N LEU A 169 -15.48 2.20 -2.24
CA LEU A 169 -14.42 1.39 -2.78
C LEU A 169 -14.69 1.09 -4.25
N MET A 170 -13.92 1.67 -5.15
CA MET A 170 -14.01 1.35 -6.58
C MET A 170 -13.68 -0.12 -6.80
N VAL A 171 -14.33 -0.76 -7.77
CA VAL A 171 -14.12 -2.15 -8.12
C VAL A 171 -13.48 -2.25 -9.49
N TRP A 172 -12.33 -2.88 -9.55
CA TRP A 172 -11.73 -3.44 -10.74
C TRP A 172 -12.17 -4.90 -10.80
N ASP A 173 -12.96 -5.28 -11.79
CA ASP A 173 -13.64 -6.58 -11.82
C ASP A 173 -13.16 -7.45 -12.99
N ASP A 174 -12.51 -8.55 -12.66
CA ASP A 174 -12.00 -9.49 -13.66
C ASP A 174 -13.11 -10.44 -14.16
N PHE A 175 -12.95 -10.93 -15.40
CA PHE A 175 -13.63 -12.13 -15.87
C PHE A 175 -12.77 -13.37 -15.57
N TRP A 176 -13.34 -14.48 -15.22
CA TRP A 176 -12.83 -15.74 -14.64
C TRP A 176 -11.67 -16.44 -15.37
N ILE A 177 -10.70 -15.70 -15.92
CA ILE A 177 -9.56 -16.23 -16.67
C ILE A 177 -8.25 -15.92 -15.96
N ASN A 178 -7.37 -16.92 -15.83
CA ASN A 178 -6.08 -16.81 -15.15
C ASN A 178 -4.95 -17.33 -16.01
N SER A 179 -4.32 -16.48 -16.80
CA SER A 179 -3.12 -16.77 -17.60
C SER A 179 -3.23 -18.06 -18.43
N ASN A 180 -4.46 -18.41 -18.81
CA ASN A 180 -4.73 -19.66 -19.51
C ASN A 180 -4.71 -19.43 -21.03
N PRO A 181 -3.80 -20.06 -21.79
CA PRO A 181 -3.78 -19.96 -23.24
C PRO A 181 -4.94 -20.67 -23.92
N ASN A 182 -5.75 -21.41 -23.17
CA ASN A 182 -6.87 -22.16 -23.72
C ASN A 182 -8.20 -21.39 -23.55
N LEU A 183 -9.05 -21.51 -24.53
CA LEU A 183 -10.41 -21.01 -24.44
C LEU A 183 -11.24 -21.86 -23.44
N PRO A 184 -12.27 -21.27 -22.80
CA PRO A 184 -13.24 -22.02 -22.02
C PRO A 184 -13.86 -23.17 -22.85
N TYR A 185 -14.14 -24.30 -22.23
CA TYR A 185 -14.68 -25.47 -22.89
C TYR A 185 -15.98 -25.18 -23.65
N ASP A 186 -16.87 -24.42 -23.03
CA ASP A 186 -18.12 -23.96 -23.65
C ASP A 186 -18.12 -22.42 -23.73
N LEU A 187 -17.71 -21.91 -24.88
CA LEU A 187 -17.65 -20.48 -25.15
C LEU A 187 -19.00 -19.78 -25.06
N ASN A 188 -20.09 -20.44 -25.48
CA ASN A 188 -21.42 -19.86 -25.44
C ASN A 188 -21.93 -19.73 -24.01
N ALA A 189 -21.73 -20.79 -23.18
CA ALA A 189 -22.06 -20.71 -21.76
C ALA A 189 -21.23 -19.64 -21.03
N PHE A 190 -19.93 -19.53 -21.32
CA PHE A 190 -19.09 -18.49 -20.77
C PHE A 190 -19.59 -17.09 -21.17
N ASN A 191 -19.89 -16.90 -22.46
CA ASN A 191 -20.40 -15.62 -22.95
C ASN A 191 -21.73 -15.23 -22.31
N ASN A 192 -22.66 -16.18 -22.17
CA ASN A 192 -23.94 -15.92 -21.50
C ASN A 192 -23.74 -15.54 -20.03
N ASN A 193 -22.88 -16.26 -19.31
CA ASN A 193 -22.56 -15.93 -17.92
C ASN A 193 -21.93 -14.55 -17.79
N MET A 194 -21.03 -14.16 -18.70
CA MET A 194 -20.43 -12.84 -18.75
C MET A 194 -21.47 -11.73 -18.96
N ILE A 195 -22.40 -11.91 -19.90
CA ILE A 195 -23.52 -10.98 -20.15
C ILE A 195 -24.37 -10.83 -18.89
N GLU A 196 -24.72 -11.94 -18.25
CA GLU A 196 -25.51 -11.90 -17.03
C GLU A 196 -24.77 -11.24 -15.86
N LYS A 197 -23.45 -11.47 -15.70
CA LYS A 197 -22.61 -10.74 -14.73
C LYS A 197 -22.66 -9.25 -14.99
N ILE A 198 -22.43 -8.81 -16.23
CA ILE A 198 -22.44 -7.38 -16.60
C ILE A 198 -23.79 -6.76 -16.23
N LYS A 199 -24.90 -7.38 -16.64
CA LYS A 199 -26.26 -6.87 -16.36
C LYS A 199 -26.55 -6.79 -14.86
N ARG A 200 -26.04 -7.76 -14.08
CA ARG A 200 -26.26 -7.84 -12.63
C ARG A 200 -25.56 -6.70 -11.89
N VAL A 201 -24.31 -6.39 -12.25
CA VAL A 201 -23.46 -5.48 -11.46
C VAL A 201 -23.34 -4.06 -12.04
N ARG A 202 -23.78 -3.82 -13.26
CA ARG A 202 -23.60 -2.51 -13.95
C ARG A 202 -24.22 -1.30 -13.23
N ASN A 203 -25.20 -1.50 -12.34
CA ASN A 203 -25.84 -0.40 -11.60
C ASN A 203 -25.00 0.08 -10.40
N HIS A 204 -24.01 -0.68 -9.98
CA HIS A 204 -23.14 -0.33 -8.86
C HIS A 204 -22.21 0.84 -9.26
N PRO A 205 -22.26 1.99 -8.55
CA PRO A 205 -21.38 3.11 -8.84
C PRO A 205 -19.91 2.79 -8.57
N SER A 206 -19.63 1.85 -7.68
CA SER A 206 -18.28 1.39 -7.37
C SER A 206 -17.58 0.70 -8.53
N LEU A 207 -18.31 0.03 -9.44
CA LEU A 207 -17.71 -0.62 -10.59
C LEU A 207 -17.01 0.40 -11.48
N ALA A 208 -15.69 0.28 -11.63
CA ALA A 208 -14.85 1.22 -12.35
C ALA A 208 -14.15 0.62 -13.57
N VAL A 209 -13.61 -0.57 -13.48
CA VAL A 209 -12.80 -1.20 -14.54
C VAL A 209 -13.24 -2.64 -14.75
N TRP A 210 -13.39 -3.05 -16.01
CA TRP A 210 -13.52 -4.45 -16.40
C TRP A 210 -12.16 -5.00 -16.84
N CYS A 211 -11.80 -6.20 -16.40
CA CYS A 211 -10.55 -6.85 -16.82
C CYS A 211 -10.81 -8.20 -17.48
N GLY A 212 -10.13 -8.44 -18.60
CA GLY A 212 -10.35 -9.63 -19.42
C GLY A 212 -9.71 -10.89 -18.84
N ASP A 213 -8.41 -10.81 -18.53
CA ASP A 213 -7.60 -11.96 -18.08
C ASP A 213 -6.57 -11.49 -17.04
N ASN A 214 -6.26 -12.36 -16.11
CA ASN A 214 -5.14 -12.14 -15.20
C ASN A 214 -3.82 -12.46 -15.93
N GLU A 215 -2.93 -11.47 -16.02
CA GLU A 215 -1.56 -11.55 -16.53
C GLU A 215 -1.39 -12.01 -17.99
N SER A 216 -2.48 -12.21 -18.75
CA SER A 216 -2.44 -12.47 -20.18
C SER A 216 -3.65 -11.88 -20.92
N ASN A 217 -3.67 -12.00 -22.24
CA ASN A 217 -4.82 -11.56 -23.02
C ASN A 217 -5.78 -12.72 -23.28
N PRO A 218 -7.10 -12.50 -23.14
CA PRO A 218 -8.09 -13.48 -23.55
C PRO A 218 -7.88 -13.88 -25.02
N GLN A 219 -7.94 -15.16 -25.31
CA GLN A 219 -7.74 -15.65 -26.68
C GLN A 219 -8.92 -15.26 -27.59
N PRO A 220 -8.68 -14.95 -28.88
CA PRO A 220 -9.77 -14.74 -29.82
C PRO A 220 -10.69 -15.97 -29.93
N PRO A 221 -12.01 -15.80 -30.04
CA PRO A 221 -12.76 -14.54 -30.20
C PRO A 221 -13.15 -13.85 -28.88
N LEU A 222 -12.75 -14.39 -27.74
CA LEU A 222 -13.28 -14.04 -26.43
C LEU A 222 -13.00 -12.59 -26.03
N GLU A 223 -11.79 -12.06 -26.31
CA GLU A 223 -11.46 -10.65 -26.04
C GLU A 223 -12.43 -9.70 -26.77
N GLY A 224 -12.71 -9.98 -28.06
CA GLY A 224 -13.64 -9.20 -28.85
C GLY A 224 -15.07 -9.28 -28.31
N TRP A 225 -15.50 -10.46 -27.84
CA TRP A 225 -16.81 -10.62 -27.21
C TRP A 225 -16.93 -9.86 -25.88
N MET A 226 -15.88 -9.86 -25.07
CA MET A 226 -15.83 -9.08 -23.82
C MET A 226 -16.02 -7.59 -24.11
N ALA A 227 -15.24 -7.03 -25.02
CA ALA A 227 -15.32 -5.63 -25.40
C ALA A 227 -16.72 -5.25 -25.92
N GLU A 228 -17.30 -6.07 -26.81
CA GLU A 228 -18.63 -5.81 -27.37
C GLU A 228 -19.76 -5.96 -26.33
N ASN A 229 -19.67 -6.94 -25.44
CA ASN A 229 -20.64 -7.15 -24.38
C ASN A 229 -20.64 -6.00 -23.37
N ILE A 230 -19.45 -5.52 -22.95
CA ILE A 230 -19.33 -4.37 -22.06
C ILE A 230 -19.96 -3.14 -22.72
N LYS A 231 -19.62 -2.85 -23.97
CA LYS A 231 -20.20 -1.75 -24.72
C LYS A 231 -21.73 -1.85 -24.83
N THR A 232 -22.24 -3.05 -25.08
CA THR A 232 -23.68 -3.28 -25.33
C THR A 232 -24.49 -3.26 -24.04
N PHE A 233 -24.00 -3.89 -22.98
CA PHE A 233 -24.79 -4.14 -21.77
C PHE A 233 -24.42 -3.27 -20.56
N ASP A 234 -23.26 -2.61 -20.59
CA ASP A 234 -22.80 -1.70 -19.53
C ASP A 234 -22.85 -0.22 -19.90
N GLY A 235 -23.24 0.09 -21.13
CA GLY A 235 -23.35 1.47 -21.62
C GLY A 235 -22.05 2.01 -22.25
N GLY A 236 -20.93 1.34 -22.09
CA GLY A 236 -19.65 1.62 -22.74
C GLY A 236 -18.87 2.80 -22.15
N ASP A 237 -19.20 3.23 -20.94
CA ASP A 237 -18.53 4.32 -20.22
C ASP A 237 -17.44 3.82 -19.26
N ARG A 238 -17.36 2.50 -18.99
CA ARG A 238 -16.31 1.89 -18.19
C ARG A 238 -15.18 1.33 -19.04
N TYR A 239 -13.98 1.48 -18.51
CA TYR A 239 -12.76 1.01 -19.19
C TYR A 239 -12.70 -0.51 -19.21
N PHE A 240 -12.36 -1.06 -20.37
CA PHE A 240 -12.02 -2.49 -20.53
C PHE A 240 -10.52 -2.63 -20.68
N GLN A 241 -9.91 -3.31 -19.72
CA GLN A 241 -8.49 -3.68 -19.69
C GLN A 241 -8.37 -5.16 -20.06
N PRO A 242 -7.86 -5.53 -21.25
CA PRO A 242 -7.77 -6.93 -21.65
C PRO A 242 -6.88 -7.77 -20.72
N ASN A 243 -5.82 -7.18 -20.18
CA ASN A 243 -4.74 -7.86 -19.47
C ASN A 243 -4.35 -7.07 -18.22
N SER A 244 -4.30 -7.73 -17.06
CA SER A 244 -3.95 -7.05 -15.79
C SER A 244 -2.46 -6.76 -15.60
N HIS A 245 -1.59 -7.19 -16.52
CA HIS A 245 -0.12 -7.11 -16.36
C HIS A 245 0.54 -6.19 -17.36
N ALA A 246 -0.04 -5.97 -18.53
CA ALA A 246 0.57 -5.32 -19.67
C ALA A 246 -0.26 -4.15 -20.23
N GLY A 247 0.25 -3.50 -21.26
CA GLY A 247 -0.34 -2.32 -21.86
C GLY A 247 -0.02 -1.06 -21.05
N ASN A 248 -1.04 -0.38 -20.56
CA ASN A 248 -0.89 0.86 -19.76
C ASN A 248 -0.69 0.59 -18.24
N LEU A 249 -0.21 -0.59 -17.89
CA LEU A 249 0.02 -1.06 -16.53
C LEU A 249 1.47 -1.46 -16.35
N THR A 250 1.95 -1.43 -15.12
CA THR A 250 3.32 -1.85 -14.78
C THR A 250 3.40 -3.27 -14.18
N GLY A 251 2.32 -4.02 -14.29
CA GLY A 251 2.26 -5.46 -14.03
C GLY A 251 2.26 -5.87 -12.58
N SER A 252 2.80 -7.06 -12.33
CA SER A 252 2.84 -7.70 -11.01
C SER A 252 4.27 -7.80 -10.48
N GLY A 253 4.39 -7.87 -9.13
CA GLY A 253 5.67 -7.82 -8.41
C GLY A 253 6.13 -6.37 -8.11
N PRO A 254 7.29 -6.21 -7.44
CA PRO A 254 8.15 -7.26 -6.89
C PRO A 254 7.56 -7.99 -5.69
N TRP A 255 8.10 -9.19 -5.42
CA TRP A 255 7.63 -10.08 -4.38
C TRP A 255 8.69 -10.25 -3.28
N GLY A 256 8.34 -9.89 -2.04
CA GLY A 256 9.19 -10.10 -0.88
C GLY A 256 9.37 -8.87 0.00
N ALA A 257 9.95 -9.07 1.19
CA ALA A 257 10.29 -8.01 2.14
C ALA A 257 11.61 -7.36 1.74
N PHE A 258 11.54 -6.29 0.97
CA PHE A 258 12.69 -5.50 0.56
C PHE A 258 13.04 -4.42 1.60
N ASP A 259 14.24 -3.87 1.49
CA ASP A 259 14.57 -2.61 2.14
C ASP A 259 13.58 -1.52 1.69
N PRO A 260 13.00 -0.72 2.59
CA PRO A 260 12.07 0.34 2.21
C PRO A 260 12.53 1.27 1.09
N ARG A 261 13.83 1.54 1.01
CA ARG A 261 14.43 2.39 -0.06
C ARG A 261 14.22 1.82 -1.45
N PHE A 262 14.05 0.51 -1.57
CA PHE A 262 13.81 -0.17 -2.84
C PHE A 262 12.60 0.42 -3.58
N TYR A 263 11.53 0.76 -2.84
CA TYR A 263 10.30 1.30 -3.41
C TYR A 263 10.39 2.79 -3.83
N PHE A 264 11.51 3.46 -3.49
CA PHE A 264 11.80 4.86 -3.85
C PHE A 264 12.89 4.98 -4.90
N THR A 265 13.35 3.87 -5.48
CA THR A 265 14.37 3.86 -6.53
C THR A 265 13.72 3.75 -7.91
N GLU A 266 14.46 4.08 -8.96
CA GLU A 266 13.94 4.18 -10.33
C GLU A 266 13.33 2.87 -10.87
N TYR A 267 13.82 1.74 -10.40
CA TYR A 267 13.35 0.42 -10.81
C TYR A 267 12.96 -0.39 -9.57
N PRO A 268 11.79 -0.14 -8.98
CA PRO A 268 11.42 -0.78 -7.72
C PRO A 268 11.21 -2.30 -7.84
N ASP A 269 10.95 -2.84 -9.02
CA ASP A 269 10.86 -4.27 -9.24
C ASP A 269 12.23 -4.98 -9.24
N GLY A 270 13.33 -4.25 -9.45
CA GLY A 270 14.70 -4.76 -9.28
C GLY A 270 14.96 -6.14 -9.91
N LEU A 271 13.96 -6.66 -10.59
CA LEU A 271 13.88 -7.98 -11.16
C LEU A 271 14.00 -7.84 -12.66
N GLU A 272 15.02 -8.47 -13.20
CA GLU A 272 15.11 -8.88 -14.59
C GLU A 272 14.63 -7.88 -15.65
N GLY A 273 15.03 -6.62 -15.48
CA GLY A 273 15.36 -5.90 -16.66
C GLY A 273 14.26 -5.43 -17.59
N ASP A 274 13.12 -5.01 -17.08
CA ASP A 274 12.30 -4.11 -17.86
C ASP A 274 12.32 -2.69 -17.25
N PRO A 275 13.26 -1.82 -17.68
CA PRO A 275 13.36 -0.46 -17.16
C PRO A 275 12.15 0.41 -17.51
N GLU A 276 11.32 -0.02 -18.46
CA GLU A 276 10.09 0.68 -18.83
C GLU A 276 8.93 0.42 -17.84
N ARG A 277 9.10 -0.54 -16.92
CA ARG A 277 8.10 -0.91 -15.91
C ARG A 277 8.44 -0.38 -14.54
N GLY A 278 8.64 0.93 -14.42
CA GLY A 278 8.82 1.62 -13.15
C GLY A 278 7.57 1.62 -12.26
N TRP A 279 7.22 2.75 -11.70
CA TRP A 279 6.06 2.87 -10.81
C TRP A 279 4.72 2.65 -11.53
N GLY A 280 4.30 3.53 -12.41
CA GLY A 280 3.07 3.43 -13.22
C GLY A 280 1.80 3.14 -12.42
N PHE A 281 0.89 2.37 -13.03
CA PHE A 281 -0.24 1.74 -12.36
C PHE A 281 0.13 0.27 -12.07
N ARG A 282 0.48 -0.01 -10.81
CA ARG A 282 0.90 -1.33 -10.35
C ARG A 282 -0.30 -2.13 -9.87
N THR A 283 -0.63 -3.20 -10.58
CA THR A 283 -1.83 -4.00 -10.26
C THR A 283 -1.60 -5.00 -9.14
N GLU A 284 -0.35 -5.44 -8.95
CA GLU A 284 0.01 -6.38 -7.89
C GLU A 284 1.43 -6.12 -7.38
N ILE A 285 1.61 -6.05 -6.09
CA ILE A 285 2.90 -5.96 -5.40
C ILE A 285 2.72 -6.52 -4.00
N GLY A 286 3.69 -7.24 -3.46
CA GLY A 286 3.44 -7.80 -2.13
C GLY A 286 4.60 -8.48 -1.46
N THR A 287 4.37 -8.84 -0.20
CA THR A 287 5.30 -9.58 0.64
C THR A 287 4.54 -10.55 1.55
N ALA A 288 5.25 -11.50 2.14
CA ALA A 288 4.73 -12.26 3.26
C ALA A 288 4.34 -11.33 4.41
N VAL A 289 3.31 -11.71 5.14
CA VAL A 289 2.83 -11.01 6.34
C VAL A 289 2.55 -12.05 7.41
N VAL A 290 3.52 -12.23 8.29
CA VAL A 290 3.38 -13.15 9.43
C VAL A 290 2.40 -12.55 10.44
N PRO A 291 1.37 -13.31 10.88
CA PRO A 291 0.40 -12.81 11.85
C PRO A 291 1.00 -12.62 13.24
N THR A 292 0.23 -12.06 14.17
CA THR A 292 0.61 -12.02 15.58
C THR A 292 0.73 -13.44 16.16
N PHE A 293 1.49 -13.60 17.23
CA PHE A 293 1.64 -14.91 17.90
C PHE A 293 0.30 -15.46 18.38
N GLU A 294 -0.60 -14.59 18.84
CA GLU A 294 -1.94 -14.94 19.28
C GLU A 294 -2.81 -15.57 18.18
N SER A 295 -2.62 -15.14 16.93
CA SER A 295 -3.26 -15.76 15.77
C SER A 295 -2.49 -16.99 15.29
N PHE A 296 -1.16 -16.93 15.25
CA PHE A 296 -0.29 -18.03 14.81
C PHE A 296 -0.58 -19.33 15.56
N LYS A 297 -0.67 -19.28 16.90
CA LYS A 297 -0.95 -20.45 17.74
C LYS A 297 -2.36 -21.05 17.53
N LYS A 298 -3.28 -20.36 16.88
CA LYS A 298 -4.64 -20.90 16.60
C LYS A 298 -4.65 -21.89 15.46
N PHE A 299 -3.71 -21.82 14.54
CA PHE A 299 -3.69 -22.69 13.36
C PHE A 299 -2.43 -23.57 13.27
N MET A 300 -1.37 -23.25 14.02
CA MET A 300 -0.13 -24.00 14.00
C MET A 300 -0.03 -24.88 15.26
N PRO A 301 0.14 -26.20 15.12
CA PRO A 301 0.38 -27.08 16.26
C PRO A 301 1.66 -26.71 17.02
N GLU A 302 1.66 -26.75 18.36
CA GLU A 302 2.78 -26.31 19.20
C GLU A 302 4.13 -26.99 18.83
N LYS A 303 4.11 -28.27 18.51
CA LYS A 303 5.30 -29.03 18.07
C LYS A 303 5.93 -28.51 16.77
N ASP A 304 5.16 -27.75 15.98
CA ASP A 304 5.56 -27.21 14.67
C ASP A 304 5.79 -25.69 14.71
N TRP A 305 5.77 -25.05 15.88
CA TRP A 305 5.91 -23.61 15.98
C TRP A 305 7.28 -23.11 15.55
N TRP A 306 8.35 -23.82 15.93
CA TRP A 306 9.71 -23.34 15.69
C TRP A 306 10.74 -24.49 15.66
N PRO A 307 11.77 -24.45 14.80
CA PRO A 307 11.93 -23.52 13.66
C PRO A 307 10.96 -23.80 12.52
N ARG A 308 10.96 -22.96 11.45
CA ARG A 308 10.15 -23.15 10.24
C ARG A 308 10.33 -24.55 9.67
N ASN A 309 9.24 -25.22 9.35
CA ASN A 309 9.19 -26.62 8.91
C ASN A 309 8.08 -26.86 7.87
N LYS A 310 7.80 -28.11 7.51
CA LYS A 310 6.79 -28.48 6.51
C LYS A 310 5.37 -28.04 6.85
N MET A 311 5.04 -27.87 8.14
CA MET A 311 3.70 -27.39 8.52
C MET A 311 3.51 -25.93 8.09
N TRP A 312 4.56 -25.12 8.13
CA TRP A 312 4.53 -23.75 7.64
C TRP A 312 4.26 -23.66 6.14
N ASP A 313 4.70 -24.66 5.37
CA ASP A 313 4.43 -24.75 3.93
C ASP A 313 2.93 -24.90 3.62
N LEU A 314 2.18 -25.63 4.47
CA LEU A 314 0.73 -25.73 4.37
C LEU A 314 0.00 -24.40 4.63
N HIS A 315 0.68 -23.46 5.30
CA HIS A 315 0.20 -22.10 5.54
C HIS A 315 0.91 -21.07 4.63
N TYR A 316 1.36 -21.55 3.48
CA TYR A 316 1.98 -20.79 2.40
C TYR A 316 3.25 -20.04 2.79
N PHE A 317 4.09 -20.63 3.66
CA PHE A 317 5.36 -20.05 4.09
C PHE A 317 6.49 -21.10 4.16
N GLY A 318 6.76 -21.73 3.01
CA GLY A 318 7.76 -22.78 2.84
C GLY A 318 8.26 -22.87 1.41
N GLN A 319 8.72 -24.05 0.98
CA GLN A 319 9.31 -24.25 -0.35
C GLN A 319 8.29 -24.09 -1.48
N SER A 320 7.00 -24.41 -1.25
CA SER A 320 5.93 -24.25 -2.20
C SER A 320 5.39 -22.81 -2.28
N ALA A 321 5.80 -21.95 -1.37
CA ALA A 321 5.35 -20.57 -1.27
C ALA A 321 6.08 -19.66 -2.26
N PHE A 322 5.81 -19.86 -3.52
CA PHE A 322 6.49 -19.26 -4.67
C PHE A 322 6.75 -17.75 -4.53
N ASN A 323 5.73 -16.95 -4.29
CA ASN A 323 5.84 -15.50 -4.19
C ASN A 323 6.02 -14.98 -2.75
N ALA A 324 5.92 -15.81 -1.73
CA ALA A 324 6.09 -15.39 -0.34
C ALA A 324 7.55 -15.08 0.00
N ALA A 325 8.50 -15.68 -0.74
CA ALA A 325 9.94 -15.54 -0.54
C ALA A 325 10.35 -15.64 0.95
N PRO A 326 10.02 -16.76 1.65
CA PRO A 326 10.21 -16.87 3.10
C PRO A 326 11.67 -16.72 3.53
N ASP A 327 12.64 -17.19 2.74
CA ASP A 327 14.07 -17.05 3.05
C ASP A 327 14.52 -15.58 2.97
N ARG A 328 13.97 -14.81 2.04
CA ARG A 328 14.22 -13.36 1.95
C ARG A 328 13.58 -12.63 3.13
N TYR A 329 12.36 -13.01 3.50
CA TYR A 329 11.69 -12.44 4.66
C TYR A 329 12.49 -12.68 5.95
N ASP A 330 12.92 -13.92 6.20
CA ASP A 330 13.73 -14.31 7.35
C ASP A 330 15.08 -13.57 7.36
N ALA A 331 15.75 -13.48 6.21
CA ALA A 331 17.01 -12.75 6.07
C ALA A 331 16.83 -11.24 6.33
N SER A 332 15.76 -10.64 5.81
CA SER A 332 15.43 -9.22 6.03
C SER A 332 15.16 -8.95 7.52
N LEU A 333 14.41 -9.84 8.17
CA LEU A 333 14.10 -9.76 9.60
C LEU A 333 15.37 -9.90 10.45
N ALA A 334 16.18 -10.92 10.18
CA ALA A 334 17.42 -11.15 10.93
C ALA A 334 18.42 -10.01 10.77
N LYS A 335 18.56 -9.46 9.57
CA LYS A 335 19.44 -8.32 9.29
C LYS A 335 18.94 -7.05 9.99
N GLY A 336 17.63 -6.77 9.95
CA GLY A 336 17.07 -5.55 10.54
C GLY A 336 16.98 -5.61 12.06
N PHE A 337 16.44 -6.69 12.60
CA PHE A 337 16.03 -6.79 14.01
C PHE A 337 16.74 -7.89 14.80
N GLY A 338 17.72 -8.56 14.20
CA GLY A 338 18.47 -9.67 14.80
C GLY A 338 17.74 -11.00 14.68
N VAL A 339 18.53 -12.09 14.78
CA VAL A 339 18.01 -13.46 14.69
C VAL A 339 16.99 -13.70 15.81
N PRO A 340 15.80 -14.21 15.50
CA PRO A 340 14.77 -14.47 16.51
C PRO A 340 15.19 -15.59 17.47
N SER A 341 14.83 -15.43 18.73
CA SER A 341 15.09 -16.42 19.79
C SER A 341 14.05 -17.56 19.85
N GLY A 342 12.94 -17.43 19.12
CA GLY A 342 11.85 -18.39 19.05
C GLY A 342 10.63 -17.76 18.35
N ILE A 343 9.51 -18.50 18.34
CA ILE A 343 8.34 -18.10 17.55
C ILE A 343 7.69 -16.79 18.03
N GLU A 344 7.61 -16.57 19.34
CA GLU A 344 7.00 -15.33 19.86
C GLU A 344 7.83 -14.10 19.49
N ASP A 345 9.15 -14.19 19.65
CA ASP A 345 10.08 -13.14 19.22
C ASP A 345 10.06 -12.95 17.69
N TYR A 346 9.91 -14.05 16.93
CA TYR A 346 9.76 -14.01 15.49
C TYR A 346 8.50 -13.22 15.08
N CYS A 347 7.33 -13.59 15.62
CA CYS A 347 6.07 -12.89 15.33
C CYS A 347 6.13 -11.42 15.74
N ARG A 348 6.76 -11.08 16.87
CA ARG A 348 6.94 -9.70 17.35
C ARG A 348 7.80 -8.87 16.40
N LYS A 349 8.95 -9.39 15.96
CA LYS A 349 9.84 -8.73 14.99
C LYS A 349 9.18 -8.65 13.60
N ALA A 350 8.41 -9.67 13.23
CA ALA A 350 7.70 -9.71 11.97
C ALA A 350 6.71 -8.55 11.83
N GLN A 351 6.06 -8.09 12.93
CA GLN A 351 5.17 -6.93 12.85
C GLN A 351 5.92 -5.67 12.40
N LEU A 352 7.18 -5.48 12.79
CA LEU A 352 7.98 -4.34 12.34
C LEU A 352 8.31 -4.43 10.83
N ILE A 353 8.67 -5.62 10.33
CA ILE A 353 8.83 -5.87 8.88
C ILE A 353 7.53 -5.61 8.14
N ASN A 354 6.41 -6.09 8.66
CA ASN A 354 5.09 -5.89 8.07
C ASN A 354 4.73 -4.40 7.97
N ILE A 355 5.01 -3.60 9.03
CA ILE A 355 4.79 -2.15 9.02
C ILE A 355 5.64 -1.49 7.95
N GLU A 356 6.98 -1.67 8.00
CA GLU A 356 7.89 -0.92 7.13
C GLU A 356 7.72 -1.28 5.65
N SER A 357 7.51 -2.58 5.32
CA SER A 357 7.38 -3.01 3.93
C SER A 357 6.07 -2.53 3.32
N ASN A 358 4.93 -2.73 4.00
CA ASN A 358 3.64 -2.32 3.45
C ASN A 358 3.48 -0.80 3.40
N LYS A 359 4.05 -0.07 4.35
CA LYS A 359 4.11 1.39 4.34
C LYS A 359 4.93 1.90 3.15
N ALA A 360 6.13 1.37 2.96
CA ALA A 360 7.05 1.81 1.91
C ALA A 360 6.53 1.55 0.50
N MET A 361 5.76 0.47 0.28
CA MET A 361 5.11 0.21 -1.01
C MET A 361 4.23 1.38 -1.44
N TYR A 362 3.34 1.85 -0.58
CA TYR A 362 2.44 2.95 -0.92
C TYR A 362 3.16 4.30 -0.94
N GLU A 363 4.05 4.57 0.01
CA GLU A 363 4.79 5.83 0.07
C GLU A 363 5.71 6.01 -1.13
N GLY A 364 6.34 4.95 -1.66
CA GLY A 364 7.17 5.00 -2.85
C GLY A 364 6.38 5.41 -4.11
N TRP A 365 5.13 4.95 -4.24
CA TRP A 365 4.23 5.39 -5.33
C TRP A 365 3.70 6.80 -5.11
N LEU A 366 3.36 7.18 -3.87
CA LEU A 366 2.95 8.53 -3.53
C LEU A 366 4.06 9.56 -3.73
N ASP A 367 5.32 9.18 -3.50
CA ASP A 367 6.50 10.00 -3.77
C ASP A 367 6.60 10.42 -5.24
N ARG A 368 6.07 9.58 -6.14
CA ARG A 368 6.11 9.71 -7.61
C ARG A 368 4.75 10.05 -8.22
N MET A 369 3.77 10.41 -7.40
CA MET A 369 2.39 10.66 -7.84
C MET A 369 2.33 11.66 -9.00
N TRP A 370 1.79 11.19 -10.14
CA TRP A 370 1.62 11.87 -11.43
C TRP A 370 2.92 12.23 -12.18
N ASP A 371 4.11 12.00 -11.61
CA ASP A 371 5.33 12.02 -12.41
C ASP A 371 5.34 10.81 -13.35
N ASP A 372 5.25 9.62 -12.76
CA ASP A 372 5.21 8.33 -13.45
C ASP A 372 4.42 7.27 -12.67
N ALA A 373 3.70 7.65 -11.61
CA ALA A 373 2.82 6.78 -10.82
C ALA A 373 1.38 7.29 -10.82
N SER A 374 0.41 6.41 -11.05
CA SER A 374 -1.03 6.71 -11.00
C SER A 374 -1.81 5.81 -10.03
N GLY A 375 -1.23 4.71 -9.59
CA GLY A 375 -1.89 3.83 -8.64
C GLY A 375 -1.08 2.59 -8.28
N ILE A 376 -1.46 2.01 -7.15
CA ILE A 376 -0.85 0.80 -6.60
C ILE A 376 -1.90 -0.05 -5.90
N MET A 377 -1.87 -1.36 -6.16
CA MET A 377 -2.69 -2.35 -5.48
C MET A 377 -1.82 -3.47 -4.94
N THR A 378 -1.91 -3.75 -3.65
CA THR A 378 -1.16 -4.85 -3.05
C THR A 378 -1.80 -6.19 -3.32
N TRP A 379 -0.99 -7.22 -3.45
CA TRP A 379 -1.36 -8.62 -3.46
C TRP A 379 -1.07 -9.21 -2.08
N MET A 380 -2.06 -9.42 -1.17
CA MET A 380 -3.48 -9.17 -1.25
C MET A 380 -3.94 -8.41 -0.01
N GLY A 381 -5.22 -7.96 0.01
CA GLY A 381 -5.81 -7.27 1.17
C GLY A 381 -6.11 -8.21 2.34
N GLN A 382 -6.56 -9.43 2.05
CA GLN A 382 -6.93 -10.43 3.07
C GLN A 382 -6.56 -11.85 2.63
N SER A 383 -6.44 -12.75 3.61
CA SER A 383 -6.24 -14.16 3.37
C SER A 383 -7.57 -14.93 3.26
N ALA A 384 -7.58 -15.99 2.45
CA ALA A 384 -8.72 -16.89 2.33
C ALA A 384 -8.75 -17.99 3.39
N TYR A 385 -7.63 -18.29 4.03
CA TYR A 385 -7.46 -19.27 5.09
C TYR A 385 -6.33 -18.85 6.01
N PRO A 386 -6.15 -19.45 7.20
CA PRO A 386 -5.05 -19.11 8.08
C PRO A 386 -3.70 -19.31 7.38
N SER A 387 -3.02 -18.20 7.05
CA SER A 387 -1.76 -18.19 6.29
C SER A 387 -0.81 -17.11 6.80
N MET A 388 0.40 -17.09 6.27
CA MET A 388 1.46 -16.15 6.63
C MET A 388 1.86 -15.26 5.46
N VAL A 389 0.94 -15.03 4.51
CA VAL A 389 1.22 -14.25 3.32
C VAL A 389 0.01 -13.41 2.89
N TRP A 390 0.30 -12.32 2.19
CA TRP A 390 -0.62 -11.51 1.39
C TRP A 390 -1.89 -11.12 2.13
N GLN A 391 -1.71 -10.52 3.28
CA GLN A 391 -2.82 -10.09 4.13
C GLN A 391 -2.43 -8.83 4.90
N THR A 392 -3.38 -7.91 5.05
CA THR A 392 -3.20 -6.75 5.94
C THR A 392 -3.78 -7.05 7.32
N TYR A 393 -4.86 -7.79 7.37
CA TYR A 393 -5.43 -8.39 8.56
C TYR A 393 -5.54 -9.91 8.35
N ASP A 394 -5.44 -10.68 9.42
CA ASP A 394 -5.39 -12.11 9.32
C ASP A 394 -6.79 -12.77 9.26
N TYR A 395 -6.80 -14.09 9.08
CA TYR A 395 -8.03 -14.86 9.01
C TYR A 395 -8.96 -14.68 10.22
N TYR A 396 -8.41 -14.36 11.38
CA TYR A 396 -9.14 -14.15 12.62
C TYR A 396 -9.55 -12.69 12.87
N TYR A 397 -9.36 -11.83 11.86
CA TYR A 397 -9.62 -10.37 11.92
C TYR A 397 -8.66 -9.59 12.82
N ASP A 398 -7.49 -10.14 13.14
CA ASP A 398 -6.46 -9.36 13.82
C ASP A 398 -5.74 -8.43 12.85
N LEU A 399 -5.61 -7.18 13.25
CA LEU A 399 -5.02 -6.12 12.43
C LEU A 399 -3.51 -6.15 12.61
N THR A 400 -2.79 -6.74 11.65
CA THR A 400 -1.33 -6.90 11.71
C THR A 400 -0.58 -5.60 11.51
N GLY A 401 0.75 -5.63 11.68
CA GLY A 401 1.61 -4.50 11.32
C GLY A 401 1.43 -4.01 9.89
N ALA A 402 1.09 -4.92 8.95
CA ALA A 402 0.81 -4.55 7.55
C ALA A 402 -0.42 -3.64 7.41
N TYR A 403 -1.48 -3.92 8.16
CA TYR A 403 -2.66 -3.05 8.21
C TYR A 403 -2.29 -1.62 8.64
N TRP A 404 -1.52 -1.50 9.71
CA TRP A 404 -1.17 -0.21 10.30
C TRP A 404 -0.18 0.58 9.46
N GLY A 405 0.80 -0.10 8.85
CA GLY A 405 1.71 0.51 7.88
C GLY A 405 0.96 1.06 6.67
N THR A 406 0.05 0.26 6.11
CA THR A 406 -0.81 0.64 4.97
C THR A 406 -1.75 1.79 5.33
N LYS A 407 -2.45 1.70 6.48
CA LYS A 407 -3.37 2.76 6.95
C LYS A 407 -2.67 4.10 7.06
N SER A 408 -1.47 4.12 7.63
CA SER A 408 -0.67 5.33 7.76
C SER A 408 -0.27 5.88 6.39
N ALA A 409 0.31 5.05 5.51
CA ALA A 409 0.76 5.50 4.19
C ALA A 409 -0.38 5.99 3.27
N CYS A 410 -1.58 5.43 3.44
CA CYS A 410 -2.73 5.74 2.58
C CYS A 410 -3.60 6.91 3.08
N GLU A 411 -3.21 7.64 4.12
CA GLU A 411 -3.94 8.84 4.55
C GLU A 411 -4.22 9.78 3.35
N PRO A 412 -5.41 10.40 3.25
CA PRO A 412 -5.74 11.26 2.11
C PRO A 412 -4.83 12.48 1.96
N LEU A 413 -4.39 13.06 3.07
CA LEU A 413 -3.36 14.09 3.14
C LEU A 413 -2.26 13.60 4.07
N HIS A 414 -1.13 13.16 3.49
CA HIS A 414 -0.11 12.37 4.15
C HIS A 414 1.26 13.06 4.12
N ILE A 415 1.97 13.07 5.26
CA ILE A 415 3.35 13.51 5.33
C ILE A 415 4.29 12.30 5.35
N LEU A 416 5.24 12.24 4.43
CA LEU A 416 6.15 11.10 4.26
C LEU A 416 7.63 11.54 4.25
N TRP A 417 8.50 10.57 4.53
CA TRP A 417 9.95 10.69 4.39
C TRP A 417 10.45 9.74 3.30
N ASN A 418 11.16 10.30 2.32
CA ASN A 418 11.85 9.50 1.32
C ASN A 418 13.21 9.05 1.89
N PRO A 419 13.41 7.74 2.16
CA PRO A 419 14.61 7.22 2.81
C PRO A 419 15.87 7.19 1.91
N VAL A 420 15.73 7.56 0.63
CA VAL A 420 16.84 7.64 -0.34
C VAL A 420 17.42 9.05 -0.37
N THR A 421 16.55 10.05 -0.43
CA THR A 421 16.91 11.46 -0.57
C THR A 421 16.88 12.24 0.73
N ASP A 422 16.37 11.63 1.81
CA ASP A 422 16.06 12.27 3.10
C ASP A 422 15.05 13.45 2.98
N ALA A 423 14.33 13.52 1.85
CA ALA A 423 13.29 14.53 1.64
C ALA A 423 12.03 14.22 2.45
N VAL A 424 11.45 15.26 3.04
CA VAL A 424 10.12 15.23 3.65
C VAL A 424 9.14 15.83 2.65
N LYS A 425 8.09 15.07 2.33
CA LYS A 425 7.09 15.45 1.33
C LYS A 425 5.68 15.38 1.91
N VAL A 426 4.76 16.10 1.29
CA VAL A 426 3.32 16.01 1.56
C VAL A 426 2.64 15.50 0.29
N ALA A 427 2.00 14.34 0.40
CA ALA A 427 1.16 13.76 -0.63
C ALA A 427 -0.32 14.07 -0.32
N ASN A 428 -0.99 14.73 -1.24
CA ASN A 428 -2.40 15.08 -1.18
C ASN A 428 -3.16 14.30 -2.24
N THR A 429 -3.88 13.26 -1.84
CA THR A 429 -4.74 12.46 -2.71
C THR A 429 -6.21 12.85 -2.57
N THR A 430 -6.50 14.12 -2.32
CA THR A 430 -7.87 14.66 -2.24
C THR A 430 -8.16 15.62 -3.40
N ALA A 431 -9.43 15.93 -3.60
CA ALA A 431 -9.86 16.96 -4.56
C ALA A 431 -9.63 18.40 -4.05
N GLU A 432 -9.15 18.58 -2.81
CA GLU A 432 -9.07 19.87 -2.14
C GLU A 432 -7.65 20.43 -2.15
N ASN A 433 -7.55 21.76 -2.24
CA ASN A 433 -6.30 22.49 -2.01
C ASN A 433 -6.17 22.89 -0.54
N TYR A 434 -5.01 22.71 0.04
CA TYR A 434 -4.73 23.08 1.43
C TYR A 434 -3.70 24.20 1.50
N GLN A 435 -4.00 25.23 2.30
CA GLN A 435 -3.15 26.38 2.50
C GLN A 435 -2.60 26.41 3.93
N ASP A 436 -1.41 27.00 4.09
CA ASP A 436 -0.79 27.25 5.39
C ASP A 436 -0.65 26.00 6.28
N LEU A 437 -0.29 24.87 5.65
CA LEU A 437 0.06 23.66 6.36
C LEU A 437 1.45 23.80 6.96
N LYS A 438 1.64 23.41 8.22
CA LYS A 438 2.99 23.30 8.82
C LYS A 438 3.45 21.85 8.73
N ALA A 439 4.46 21.59 7.91
CA ALA A 439 5.22 20.35 7.87
C ALA A 439 6.39 20.44 8.85
N GLU A 440 6.57 19.43 9.69
CA GLU A 440 7.54 19.46 10.78
C GLU A 440 8.19 18.08 10.95
N VAL A 441 9.52 18.06 11.16
CA VAL A 441 10.26 16.86 11.57
C VAL A 441 10.91 17.08 12.91
N THR A 442 10.87 16.06 13.75
CA THR A 442 11.67 15.94 14.97
C THR A 442 12.34 14.59 14.98
N VAL A 443 13.66 14.56 15.15
CA VAL A 443 14.42 13.32 15.30
C VAL A 443 14.70 13.08 16.78
N TYR A 444 14.47 11.84 17.25
CA TYR A 444 14.65 11.44 18.64
C TYR A 444 15.64 10.29 18.75
N ASN A 445 16.47 10.34 19.75
CA ASN A 445 17.32 9.21 20.16
C ASN A 445 16.53 8.11 20.88
N MET A 446 17.14 6.97 21.12
CA MET A 446 16.56 5.82 21.82
C MET A 446 16.12 6.15 23.25
N ASP A 447 16.72 7.16 23.90
CA ASP A 447 16.31 7.68 25.20
C ASP A 447 15.09 8.63 25.13
N GLY A 448 14.57 8.87 23.95
CA GLY A 448 13.42 9.75 23.68
C GLY A 448 13.72 11.24 23.70
N LYS A 449 15.01 11.63 23.76
CA LYS A 449 15.39 13.03 23.63
C LYS A 449 15.47 13.46 22.19
N ALA A 450 14.88 14.62 21.90
CA ALA A 450 14.98 15.24 20.59
C ALA A 450 16.43 15.68 20.30
N VAL A 451 16.85 15.56 19.04
CA VAL A 451 18.15 16.01 18.53
C VAL A 451 17.91 17.25 17.67
N PRO A 452 18.07 18.47 18.23
CA PRO A 452 17.66 19.71 17.57
C PRO A 452 18.34 19.97 16.21
N ALA A 453 19.55 19.43 16.00
CA ALA A 453 20.30 19.57 14.75
C ALA A 453 19.55 19.01 13.52
N TYR A 454 18.65 18.05 13.73
CA TYR A 454 17.84 17.40 12.70
C TYR A 454 16.37 17.81 12.72
N SER A 455 15.98 18.70 13.62
CA SER A 455 14.61 19.23 13.67
C SER A 455 14.44 20.38 12.69
N LYS A 456 13.34 20.33 11.91
CA LYS A 456 13.08 21.29 10.83
C LYS A 456 11.58 21.48 10.65
N SER A 457 11.16 22.64 10.18
CA SER A 457 9.77 22.86 9.79
C SER A 457 9.67 23.86 8.65
N SER A 458 8.60 23.76 7.87
CA SER A 458 8.25 24.74 6.85
C SER A 458 6.73 24.89 6.75
N VAL A 459 6.27 26.04 6.28
CA VAL A 459 4.87 26.26 5.91
C VAL A 459 4.74 26.01 4.43
N VAL A 460 3.78 25.17 4.05
CA VAL A 460 3.58 24.73 2.67
C VAL A 460 2.13 24.86 2.23
N HIS A 461 1.91 24.92 0.93
CA HIS A 461 0.60 24.91 0.30
C HIS A 461 0.52 23.66 -0.59
N SER A 462 -0.43 22.78 -0.31
CA SER A 462 -0.60 21.54 -1.06
C SER A 462 -1.77 21.67 -2.03
N ALA A 463 -1.49 21.56 -3.32
CA ALA A 463 -2.53 21.47 -4.34
C ALA A 463 -3.25 20.12 -4.25
N SER A 464 -4.48 20.06 -4.75
CA SER A 464 -5.20 18.79 -4.89
C SER A 464 -4.42 17.82 -5.78
N ASN A 465 -4.47 16.55 -5.48
CA ASN A 465 -3.82 15.49 -6.26
C ASN A 465 -2.35 15.84 -6.60
N SER A 466 -1.51 16.09 -5.59
CA SER A 466 -0.10 16.44 -5.81
C SER A 466 0.79 15.94 -4.68
N THR A 467 2.05 15.68 -5.00
CA THR A 467 3.11 15.48 -4.02
C THR A 467 4.06 16.68 -4.05
N LEU A 468 4.33 17.24 -2.87
CA LEU A 468 5.14 18.43 -2.67
C LEU A 468 6.31 18.14 -1.74
N GLU A 469 7.54 18.43 -2.15
CA GLU A 469 8.69 18.43 -1.26
C GLU A 469 8.68 19.65 -0.35
N CYS A 470 8.77 19.43 0.96
CA CYS A 470 8.76 20.48 1.97
C CYS A 470 10.19 20.94 2.34
N PHE A 471 11.06 19.98 2.58
CA PHE A 471 12.47 20.15 2.92
C PHE A 471 13.18 18.79 3.00
N THR A 472 14.50 18.81 3.06
CA THR A 472 15.35 17.62 3.26
C THR A 472 15.91 17.60 4.67
N ILE A 473 16.01 16.40 5.30
CA ILE A 473 16.71 16.19 6.56
C ILE A 473 18.18 15.90 6.24
N ASP A 474 19.09 16.72 6.75
CA ASP A 474 20.52 16.55 6.46
C ASP A 474 21.19 15.63 7.49
N PHE A 475 20.98 14.32 7.35
CA PHE A 475 21.66 13.34 8.18
C PHE A 475 23.17 13.24 7.91
N ASN A 476 23.66 13.81 6.82
CA ASN A 476 25.07 13.82 6.43
C ASN A 476 25.75 15.16 6.64
N LYS A 477 25.10 16.12 7.35
CA LYS A 477 25.57 17.51 7.49
C LYS A 477 27.02 17.64 7.95
N GLU A 478 27.54 16.65 8.65
CA GLU A 478 28.88 16.66 9.25
C GLU A 478 29.87 15.76 8.51
N ARG A 479 29.46 15.17 7.39
CA ARG A 479 30.35 14.37 6.55
C ARG A 479 30.73 15.16 5.31
N PRO A 480 31.85 15.87 5.33
CA PRO A 480 32.30 16.60 4.14
C PRO A 480 32.55 15.59 3.02
N ASN A 481 32.14 15.93 1.80
CA ASN A 481 32.55 15.20 0.62
C ASN A 481 34.03 15.45 0.36
N LEU A 482 34.87 14.51 0.79
CA LEU A 482 36.32 14.56 0.61
C LEU A 482 36.73 14.31 -0.85
N GLY A 483 35.83 13.71 -1.65
CA GLY A 483 36.04 13.34 -3.04
C GLY A 483 35.78 14.48 -4.05
N LEU A 484 35.13 15.55 -3.62
CA LEU A 484 34.72 16.63 -4.53
C LEU A 484 35.93 17.25 -5.27
N ASN A 485 35.88 17.21 -6.61
CA ASN A 485 36.94 17.73 -7.51
C ASN A 485 38.30 17.05 -7.30
N GLN A 486 38.36 15.89 -6.69
CA GLN A 486 39.61 15.14 -6.53
C GLN A 486 39.97 14.34 -7.78
N LYS A 487 41.22 13.87 -7.84
CA LYS A 487 41.69 13.04 -8.95
C LYS A 487 41.02 11.71 -8.95
N VAL A 488 40.52 11.29 -10.12
CA VAL A 488 39.85 9.99 -10.34
C VAL A 488 40.66 9.15 -11.29
N VAL A 489 40.69 7.83 -11.04
CA VAL A 489 41.26 6.83 -11.91
C VAL A 489 40.24 5.71 -12.09
N VAL A 490 40.14 5.23 -13.31
CA VAL A 490 39.14 4.19 -13.69
C VAL A 490 39.78 3.04 -14.46
N SER A 491 39.12 1.91 -14.45
CA SER A 491 39.51 0.74 -15.25
C SER A 491 39.25 0.93 -16.75
N SER A 492 38.17 1.67 -17.07
CA SER A 492 37.77 2.00 -18.45
C SER A 492 36.80 3.17 -18.49
N THR A 493 36.58 3.71 -19.67
CA THR A 493 35.55 4.73 -19.93
C THR A 493 34.87 4.41 -21.26
N SER A 494 33.56 4.35 -21.27
CA SER A 494 32.75 4.31 -22.49
C SER A 494 32.10 5.64 -22.81
N GLU A 495 31.75 6.41 -21.76
CA GLU A 495 31.11 7.73 -21.86
C GLU A 495 31.49 8.63 -20.72
N GLY A 496 31.60 9.92 -20.96
CA GLY A 496 31.97 10.94 -19.99
C GLY A 496 33.46 10.94 -19.59
N ASP A 497 33.92 12.01 -18.98
CA ASP A 497 35.24 12.07 -18.35
C ASP A 497 35.14 11.51 -16.93
N PRO A 498 36.09 10.69 -16.44
CA PRO A 498 36.05 10.15 -15.09
C PRO A 498 35.86 11.20 -13.98
N SER A 499 36.38 12.44 -14.16
CA SER A 499 36.21 13.52 -13.20
C SER A 499 34.75 13.97 -13.03
N MET A 500 33.89 13.69 -13.98
CA MET A 500 32.45 13.98 -13.89
C MET A 500 31.76 13.25 -12.73
N ALA A 501 32.30 12.09 -12.29
CA ALA A 501 31.77 11.38 -11.13
C ALA A 501 32.06 12.11 -9.79
N VAL A 502 32.87 13.13 -9.77
CA VAL A 502 33.25 13.87 -8.54
C VAL A 502 33.18 15.41 -8.69
N ASP A 503 32.54 15.91 -9.76
CA ASP A 503 32.46 17.34 -10.05
C ASP A 503 31.31 18.07 -9.32
N GLY A 504 30.48 17.32 -8.58
CA GLY A 504 29.35 17.84 -7.82
C GLY A 504 28.14 18.24 -8.66
N LYS A 505 28.11 17.94 -9.97
CA LYS A 505 26.98 18.21 -10.85
C LYS A 505 26.07 16.98 -10.96
N LYS A 506 24.80 17.22 -11.26
CA LYS A 506 23.78 16.15 -11.37
C LYS A 506 23.47 15.77 -12.82
N ASP A 507 24.04 16.46 -13.79
CA ASP A 507 23.81 16.30 -15.23
C ASP A 507 25.05 15.83 -15.99
N THR A 508 26.12 15.53 -15.27
CA THR A 508 27.37 14.96 -15.81
C THR A 508 27.60 13.59 -15.18
N ARG A 509 28.18 12.64 -15.94
CA ARG A 509 28.41 11.28 -15.45
C ARG A 509 29.67 10.67 -16.05
N TRP A 510 30.18 9.64 -15.38
CA TRP A 510 31.12 8.67 -15.91
C TRP A 510 30.44 7.34 -16.14
N SER A 511 30.77 6.65 -17.25
CA SER A 511 30.33 5.26 -17.54
C SER A 511 31.51 4.40 -17.94
N SER A 512 31.58 3.18 -17.37
CA SER A 512 32.59 2.18 -17.70
C SER A 512 32.30 1.47 -19.04
N ALA A 513 33.24 0.66 -19.54
CA ALA A 513 32.98 -0.32 -20.58
C ALA A 513 31.89 -1.33 -20.13
N TYR A 514 31.18 -1.93 -21.11
CA TYR A 514 30.02 -2.81 -20.89
C TYR A 514 30.44 -4.22 -20.49
N ARG A 515 31.16 -4.35 -19.40
CA ARG A 515 31.63 -5.62 -18.83
C ARG A 515 31.69 -5.57 -17.32
N ASP A 516 31.70 -6.73 -16.69
CA ASP A 516 31.91 -6.87 -15.25
C ASP A 516 33.37 -6.61 -14.87
N ASN A 517 33.66 -6.51 -13.56
CA ASN A 517 34.97 -6.27 -12.97
C ASN A 517 35.60 -4.91 -13.34
N GLU A 518 34.75 -3.90 -13.52
CA GLU A 518 35.17 -2.51 -13.70
C GLU A 518 35.21 -1.77 -12.36
N TRP A 519 36.03 -0.73 -12.28
CA TRP A 519 36.19 0.04 -11.05
C TRP A 519 36.50 1.52 -11.32
N ILE A 520 36.23 2.31 -10.29
CA ILE A 520 36.57 3.72 -10.18
C ILE A 520 37.11 4.00 -8.80
N TYR A 521 38.23 4.73 -8.68
CA TYR A 521 38.70 5.20 -7.39
C TYR A 521 39.02 6.69 -7.39
N VAL A 522 38.87 7.31 -6.21
CA VAL A 522 39.20 8.72 -5.93
C VAL A 522 40.47 8.74 -5.12
N ASP A 523 41.45 9.59 -5.52
CA ASP A 523 42.66 9.92 -4.76
C ASP A 523 42.41 11.21 -3.94
N LEU A 524 42.24 11.07 -2.66
CA LEU A 524 41.99 12.19 -1.73
C LEU A 524 43.20 13.09 -1.50
N GLY A 525 44.34 12.79 -2.16
CA GLY A 525 45.59 13.56 -2.08
C GLY A 525 46.41 13.32 -0.82
N LYS A 526 45.77 12.92 0.28
CA LYS A 526 46.39 12.60 1.56
C LYS A 526 45.57 11.56 2.31
N VAL A 527 46.19 10.90 3.28
CA VAL A 527 45.46 10.02 4.20
C VAL A 527 44.47 10.83 5.04
N GLN A 528 43.20 10.43 5.08
CA GLN A 528 42.14 11.09 5.83
C GLN A 528 41.16 10.03 6.38
N PRO A 529 40.45 10.36 7.48
CA PRO A 529 39.40 9.46 7.98
C PRO A 529 38.21 9.43 7.01
N VAL A 530 37.89 8.26 6.50
CA VAL A 530 36.77 7.97 5.60
C VAL A 530 35.78 7.09 6.33
N GLY A 531 34.53 7.51 6.41
CA GLY A 531 33.47 6.78 7.11
C GLY A 531 32.31 6.35 6.19
N GLY A 532 32.42 6.57 4.87
CA GLY A 532 31.39 6.16 3.92
C GLY A 532 31.59 6.70 2.52
N VAL A 533 30.65 6.32 1.66
CA VAL A 533 30.51 6.88 0.30
C VAL A 533 29.03 7.09 -0.02
N ARG A 534 28.76 8.05 -0.91
CA ARG A 534 27.46 8.15 -1.56
C ARG A 534 27.67 7.92 -3.05
N LEU A 535 26.98 6.91 -3.57
CA LEU A 535 26.95 6.61 -4.99
C LEU A 535 25.61 7.08 -5.56
N ASP A 536 25.65 7.93 -6.55
CA ASP A 536 24.47 8.33 -7.31
C ASP A 536 24.58 7.65 -8.69
N TRP A 537 23.88 6.54 -8.82
CA TRP A 537 23.88 5.74 -10.03
C TRP A 537 22.96 6.36 -11.08
N GLU A 538 23.42 6.35 -12.31
CA GLU A 538 22.55 6.44 -13.47
C GLU A 538 21.74 5.12 -13.58
N ALA A 539 20.89 4.95 -14.58
CA ALA A 539 20.13 3.71 -14.78
C ALA A 539 20.98 2.42 -14.74
N SER A 540 22.26 2.51 -15.07
CA SER A 540 23.21 1.40 -15.11
C SER A 540 24.07 1.33 -13.86
N TYR A 541 23.70 0.44 -12.95
CA TYR A 541 24.27 0.36 -11.59
C TYR A 541 25.01 -0.96 -11.32
N GLY A 542 25.71 -1.02 -10.19
CA GLY A 542 26.36 -2.22 -9.68
C GLY A 542 25.40 -3.12 -8.92
N LYS A 543 25.15 -4.35 -9.40
CA LYS A 543 24.37 -5.37 -8.64
C LYS A 543 25.21 -6.01 -7.55
N GLU A 544 26.44 -6.40 -7.87
CA GLU A 544 27.41 -6.87 -6.88
C GLU A 544 28.65 -5.98 -6.96
N TYR A 545 29.00 -5.36 -5.85
CA TYR A 545 30.16 -4.49 -5.80
C TYR A 545 30.73 -4.35 -4.39
N LYS A 546 31.94 -3.82 -4.30
CA LYS A 546 32.64 -3.50 -3.05
C LYS A 546 33.04 -2.03 -3.01
N ILE A 547 33.07 -1.48 -1.80
CA ILE A 547 33.81 -0.27 -1.50
C ILE A 547 35.09 -0.70 -0.79
N GLN A 548 36.21 -0.23 -1.30
CA GLN A 548 37.54 -0.59 -0.80
C GLN A 548 38.34 0.68 -0.53
N VAL A 549 39.20 0.62 0.45
CA VAL A 549 40.11 1.71 0.84
C VAL A 549 41.56 1.27 0.72
N SER A 550 42.45 2.23 0.48
CA SER A 550 43.88 1.98 0.33
C SER A 550 44.69 3.21 0.69
N ASN A 551 45.97 3.00 1.06
CA ASN A 551 46.94 4.07 1.24
C ASN A 551 48.01 4.14 0.15
N ASP A 552 48.08 3.14 -0.74
CA ASP A 552 49.08 3.02 -1.82
C ASP A 552 48.47 2.73 -3.21
N ALA A 553 47.13 2.62 -3.31
CA ALA A 553 46.39 2.24 -4.52
C ALA A 553 46.77 0.84 -5.07
N GLN A 554 47.52 0.03 -4.33
CA GLN A 554 47.93 -1.32 -4.72
C GLN A 554 47.30 -2.37 -3.82
N GLN A 555 47.37 -2.18 -2.50
CA GLN A 555 46.72 -3.04 -1.51
C GLN A 555 45.39 -2.43 -1.11
N TRP A 556 44.32 -3.18 -1.29
CA TRP A 556 42.96 -2.73 -1.08
C TRP A 556 42.30 -3.51 0.06
N GLU A 557 41.85 -2.80 1.06
CA GLU A 557 41.06 -3.32 2.17
C GLU A 557 39.57 -3.14 1.87
N GLU A 558 38.77 -4.17 2.10
CA GLU A 558 37.31 -4.08 1.96
C GLU A 558 36.71 -3.28 3.12
N ALA A 559 35.98 -2.23 2.80
CA ALA A 559 35.22 -1.44 3.75
C ALA A 559 33.73 -1.81 3.74
N TYR A 560 33.22 -2.22 2.58
CA TYR A 560 31.83 -2.66 2.41
C TYR A 560 31.71 -3.56 1.18
N SER A 561 30.74 -4.49 1.20
CA SER A 561 30.37 -5.27 0.02
C SER A 561 28.88 -5.55 -0.01
N THR A 562 28.34 -5.63 -1.23
CA THR A 562 26.93 -6.02 -1.46
C THR A 562 26.82 -6.97 -2.65
N LYS A 563 25.82 -7.85 -2.61
CA LYS A 563 25.34 -8.65 -3.75
C LYS A 563 23.98 -8.21 -4.21
N ASN A 564 23.44 -7.17 -3.60
CA ASN A 564 22.08 -6.69 -3.81
C ASN A 564 22.05 -5.15 -3.92
N GLY A 565 22.92 -4.58 -4.76
CA GLY A 565 22.86 -3.17 -5.13
C GLY A 565 21.49 -2.85 -5.75
N ILE A 566 20.95 -1.69 -5.46
CA ILE A 566 19.60 -1.26 -5.84
C ILE A 566 19.58 -0.13 -6.88
N GLY A 567 20.75 0.46 -7.19
CA GLY A 567 20.81 1.63 -8.07
C GLY A 567 20.28 2.92 -7.43
N GLY A 568 20.10 3.97 -8.24
CA GLY A 568 19.73 5.28 -7.73
C GLY A 568 20.75 5.83 -6.73
N VAL A 569 20.32 6.50 -5.67
CA VAL A 569 21.24 7.04 -4.66
C VAL A 569 21.47 6.03 -3.55
N GLU A 570 22.69 5.55 -3.43
CA GLU A 570 23.12 4.64 -2.36
C GLU A 570 24.10 5.37 -1.40
N LEU A 571 23.67 5.58 -0.17
CA LEU A 571 24.52 6.05 0.93
C LEU A 571 25.10 4.84 1.66
N ILE A 572 26.41 4.64 1.62
CA ILE A 572 27.13 3.53 2.22
C ILE A 572 28.00 4.04 3.36
N THR A 573 27.77 3.53 4.57
CA THR A 573 28.56 3.87 5.74
C THR A 573 29.28 2.63 6.27
N PHE A 574 30.48 2.83 6.80
CA PHE A 574 31.29 1.80 7.40
C PHE A 574 32.12 2.40 8.54
N PRO A 575 32.67 1.56 9.45
CA PRO A 575 33.58 2.02 10.48
C PRO A 575 34.72 2.83 9.89
N GLU A 576 35.02 3.97 10.50
CA GLU A 576 36.05 4.91 10.02
C GLU A 576 37.38 4.21 9.74
N LYS A 577 37.94 4.48 8.59
CA LYS A 577 39.23 3.96 8.13
C LYS A 577 40.10 5.11 7.63
N ASP A 578 41.32 5.17 8.05
CA ASP A 578 42.32 6.11 7.52
C ASP A 578 42.74 5.67 6.11
N ALA A 579 42.36 6.45 5.10
CA ALA A 579 42.61 6.13 3.70
C ALA A 579 42.94 7.36 2.85
N ARG A 580 43.80 7.16 1.85
CA ARG A 580 44.05 8.13 0.78
C ARG A 580 43.22 7.80 -0.47
N TYR A 581 42.96 6.53 -0.75
CA TYR A 581 42.25 6.10 -1.94
C TYR A 581 40.97 5.37 -1.56
N VAL A 582 39.86 5.66 -2.24
CA VAL A 582 38.58 5.02 -2.06
C VAL A 582 38.09 4.51 -3.40
N ARG A 583 37.79 3.22 -3.51
CA ARG A 583 37.42 2.55 -4.75
C ARG A 583 36.05 1.89 -4.66
N MET A 584 35.21 2.11 -5.66
CA MET A 584 34.11 1.22 -5.99
C MET A 584 34.61 0.18 -7.01
N PHE A 585 34.48 -1.10 -6.69
CA PHE A 585 34.82 -2.21 -7.57
C PHE A 585 33.55 -3.04 -7.81
N GLY A 586 33.08 -3.06 -9.08
CA GLY A 586 31.91 -3.79 -9.49
C GLY A 586 32.25 -5.20 -9.97
N PHE A 587 31.55 -6.22 -9.43
CA PHE A 587 31.67 -7.62 -9.86
C PHE A 587 30.60 -8.05 -10.82
N LYS A 588 29.37 -7.50 -10.67
CA LYS A 588 28.22 -7.80 -11.49
C LYS A 588 27.41 -6.54 -11.70
N ARG A 589 27.12 -6.28 -12.96
CA ARG A 589 26.25 -5.17 -13.37
C ARG A 589 24.78 -5.48 -13.05
N GLY A 590 24.01 -4.47 -12.71
CA GLY A 590 22.56 -4.56 -12.58
C GLY A 590 21.84 -4.60 -13.93
N TRP A 591 22.53 -4.21 -14.99
CA TRP A 591 22.04 -4.06 -16.34
C TRP A 591 23.10 -4.48 -17.38
N TRP A 592 22.76 -4.54 -18.64
CA TRP A 592 23.70 -4.93 -19.73
C TRP A 592 24.69 -3.84 -20.14
N TYR A 593 24.44 -2.56 -19.81
CA TYR A 593 25.42 -1.48 -19.99
C TYR A 593 26.53 -1.56 -18.91
N GLY A 594 27.47 -0.61 -18.92
CA GLY A 594 28.53 -0.56 -17.92
C GLY A 594 28.04 -0.11 -16.53
N TYR A 595 28.98 0.24 -15.66
CA TYR A 595 28.68 0.97 -14.42
C TYR A 595 28.62 2.45 -14.75
N SER A 596 27.58 3.17 -14.34
CA SER A 596 27.39 4.59 -14.65
C SER A 596 27.03 5.37 -13.40
N LEU A 597 27.80 6.44 -13.12
CA LEU A 597 27.67 7.24 -11.90
C LEU A 597 27.52 8.72 -12.26
N TRP A 598 26.44 9.34 -11.78
CA TRP A 598 26.29 10.79 -11.69
C TRP A 598 27.19 11.37 -10.62
N SER A 599 27.39 10.66 -9.48
CA SER A 599 28.25 11.10 -8.39
C SER A 599 28.88 9.93 -7.64
N PHE A 600 30.12 10.11 -7.23
CA PHE A 600 30.86 9.29 -6.30
C PHE A 600 31.41 10.18 -5.17
N ASP A 601 30.60 10.44 -4.16
CA ASP A 601 31.03 11.23 -3.02
C ASP A 601 31.77 10.34 -2.02
N VAL A 602 32.91 10.79 -1.54
CA VAL A 602 33.66 10.14 -0.45
C VAL A 602 33.39 10.91 0.83
N LEU A 603 32.81 10.27 1.83
CA LEU A 603 32.32 10.90 3.04
C LEU A 603 33.35 10.78 4.18
N GLY A 604 33.77 11.92 4.71
CA GLY A 604 34.62 11.99 5.90
C GLY A 604 33.86 11.76 7.20
N GLY A 605 34.57 11.49 8.30
CA GLY A 605 34.01 11.40 9.65
C GLY A 605 33.62 10.01 10.13
N THR A 606 33.16 9.94 11.36
CA THR A 606 33.03 8.71 12.16
C THR A 606 31.91 7.76 11.78
N GLY A 607 31.16 7.99 10.73
CA GLY A 607 30.00 7.15 10.41
C GLY A 607 28.81 7.30 11.36
N LYS A 608 28.93 8.04 12.47
CA LYS A 608 27.83 8.41 13.35
C LYS A 608 27.47 9.86 13.07
N SER A 609 26.22 10.10 12.69
CA SER A 609 25.66 11.46 12.65
C SER A 609 25.79 12.04 14.07
N GLU A 610 26.39 13.23 14.21
CA GLU A 610 26.69 13.77 15.55
C GLU A 610 25.40 13.86 16.40
N GLY A 611 25.46 13.34 17.62
CA GLY A 611 24.36 13.36 18.57
C GLY A 611 23.29 12.32 18.34
N LEU A 612 23.34 11.48 17.30
CA LEU A 612 22.37 10.40 17.08
C LEU A 612 22.81 9.09 17.73
N SER A 613 21.85 8.39 18.35
CA SER A 613 22.01 7.00 18.79
C SER A 613 22.07 6.04 17.58
N ASP A 614 22.52 4.79 17.80
CA ASP A 614 22.68 3.78 16.75
C ASP A 614 21.38 3.55 15.97
N VAL A 615 20.24 3.57 16.66
CA VAL A 615 18.91 3.70 16.07
C VAL A 615 18.27 4.97 16.61
N HIS A 616 17.59 5.69 15.75
CA HIS A 616 16.89 6.94 16.09
C HIS A 616 15.56 6.99 15.35
N PHE A 617 14.64 7.82 15.86
CA PHE A 617 13.26 7.89 15.38
C PHE A 617 13.03 9.21 14.68
N ILE A 618 12.45 9.15 13.48
CA ILE A 618 12.02 10.31 12.71
C ILE A 618 10.53 10.44 12.90
N ARG A 619 10.07 11.54 13.49
CA ARG A 619 8.65 11.85 13.62
C ARG A 619 8.31 13.03 12.75
N LEU A 620 7.37 12.83 11.84
CA LEU A 620 6.82 13.87 10.99
C LEU A 620 5.43 14.26 11.50
N LYS A 621 5.13 15.55 11.44
CA LYS A 621 3.80 16.07 11.73
C LYS A 621 3.37 17.06 10.67
N LEU A 622 2.12 16.96 10.24
CA LEU A 622 1.46 17.92 9.40
C LEU A 622 0.27 18.51 10.17
N THR A 623 0.28 19.81 10.36
CA THR A 623 -0.80 20.51 11.06
C THR A 623 -1.39 21.60 10.17
N ASP A 624 -2.66 21.92 10.38
CA ASP A 624 -3.29 23.07 9.75
C ASP A 624 -2.86 24.40 10.42
N LYS A 625 -3.29 25.53 9.86
CA LYS A 625 -3.02 26.87 10.37
C LYS A 625 -3.48 27.11 11.83
N ASN A 626 -4.37 26.28 12.33
CA ASN A 626 -4.90 26.36 13.71
C ASN A 626 -4.16 25.42 14.67
N GLY A 627 -3.17 24.68 14.17
CA GLY A 627 -2.40 23.69 14.94
C GLY A 627 -3.11 22.35 15.09
N LYS A 628 -4.20 22.08 14.36
CA LYS A 628 -4.87 20.78 14.35
C LYS A 628 -4.00 19.78 13.60
N LEU A 629 -3.68 18.66 14.23
CA LEU A 629 -2.96 17.57 13.62
C LEU A 629 -3.78 16.94 12.47
N ILE A 630 -3.17 16.82 11.29
CA ILE A 630 -3.75 16.22 10.09
C ILE A 630 -3.14 14.84 9.84
N SER A 631 -1.79 14.77 9.84
CA SER A 631 -1.05 13.54 9.63
C SER A 631 0.13 13.48 10.59
N GLU A 632 0.38 12.31 11.16
CA GLU A 632 1.57 12.02 11.96
C GLU A 632 2.18 10.71 11.49
N ASN A 633 3.45 10.76 11.14
CA ASN A 633 4.15 9.60 10.64
C ASN A 633 5.46 9.36 11.40
N ASN A 634 5.74 8.10 11.70
CA ASN A 634 6.90 7.72 12.48
C ASN A 634 7.73 6.69 11.72
N TYR A 635 9.05 6.88 11.73
CA TYR A 635 10.02 5.95 11.17
C TYR A 635 11.12 5.68 12.17
N TRP A 636 11.84 4.59 11.98
CA TRP A 636 13.10 4.30 12.63
C TRP A 636 14.21 4.20 11.59
N ARG A 637 15.36 4.71 11.92
CA ARG A 637 16.53 4.77 11.05
C ARG A 637 17.75 4.32 11.83
N GLY A 638 18.56 3.44 11.25
CA GLY A 638 19.86 3.05 11.78
C GLY A 638 20.99 3.90 11.20
N ASN A 639 22.09 4.05 11.91
CA ASN A 639 23.32 4.62 11.36
C ASN A 639 23.89 3.74 10.26
N ASP A 640 23.77 2.41 10.42
CA ASP A 640 24.00 1.43 9.38
C ASP A 640 22.66 0.98 8.81
N ARG A 641 22.11 1.78 7.95
CA ARG A 641 20.90 1.71 7.10
C ARG A 641 19.80 0.73 7.52
N ARG A 642 20.10 -0.54 7.75
CA ARG A 642 19.12 -1.57 8.07
C ARG A 642 19.53 -2.43 9.27
N ASP A 643 20.44 -1.96 10.10
CA ASP A 643 20.70 -2.55 11.41
C ASP A 643 19.95 -1.78 12.50
N PHE A 644 18.88 -2.38 12.99
CA PHE A 644 18.05 -1.88 14.08
C PHE A 644 18.20 -2.76 15.34
N THR A 645 19.22 -3.60 15.40
CA THR A 645 19.41 -4.56 16.49
C THR A 645 19.56 -3.88 17.84
N ALA A 646 20.02 -2.64 17.88
CA ALA A 646 20.08 -1.82 19.10
C ALA A 646 18.69 -1.65 19.77
N LEU A 647 17.59 -1.76 19.02
CA LEU A 647 16.24 -1.73 19.59
C LEU A 647 15.98 -2.87 20.59
N ASN A 648 16.69 -3.99 20.45
CA ASN A 648 16.59 -5.12 21.40
C ASN A 648 17.25 -4.82 22.76
N GLN A 649 18.00 -3.71 22.86
CA GLN A 649 18.69 -3.27 24.08
C GLN A 649 17.95 -2.09 24.74
N LEU A 650 16.80 -1.67 24.21
CA LEU A 650 15.99 -0.62 24.82
C LEU A 650 15.59 -1.04 26.25
N PRO A 651 15.78 -0.17 27.26
CA PRO A 651 15.21 -0.40 28.59
C PRO A 651 13.72 -0.65 28.53
N LYS A 652 13.21 -1.49 29.43
CA LYS A 652 11.76 -1.75 29.54
C LYS A 652 10.99 -0.43 29.72
N ALA A 653 9.88 -0.32 28.99
CA ALA A 653 8.99 0.82 29.09
C ALA A 653 7.74 0.46 29.90
N GLU A 654 7.60 1.08 31.08
CA GLU A 654 6.42 0.91 31.92
C GLU A 654 5.35 1.94 31.51
N LEU A 655 4.25 1.46 30.96
CA LEU A 655 3.15 2.28 30.48
C LEU A 655 2.08 2.44 31.58
N LYS A 656 1.49 3.64 31.66
CA LYS A 656 0.28 3.91 32.43
C LYS A 656 -0.91 3.81 31.50
N VAL A 657 -1.87 2.96 31.85
CA VAL A 657 -3.07 2.71 31.05
C VAL A 657 -4.31 3.03 31.87
N SER A 658 -5.17 3.87 31.36
CA SER A 658 -6.53 4.08 31.86
C SER A 658 -7.51 3.88 30.72
N SER A 659 -8.67 3.29 31.00
CA SER A 659 -9.68 3.08 29.98
C SER A 659 -11.09 3.05 30.55
N LYS A 660 -12.05 3.39 29.70
CA LYS A 660 -13.48 3.22 29.96
C LYS A 660 -14.16 2.65 28.71
N MET A 661 -15.26 1.94 28.92
CA MET A 661 -16.10 1.44 27.85
C MET A 661 -17.47 2.10 27.91
N GLU A 662 -17.96 2.54 26.77
CA GLU A 662 -19.32 3.03 26.58
C GLU A 662 -20.07 2.06 25.64
N GLN A 663 -21.35 1.79 25.94
CA GLN A 663 -22.19 0.94 25.10
C GLN A 663 -23.33 1.79 24.53
N LYS A 664 -23.58 1.64 23.22
CA LYS A 664 -24.69 2.30 22.50
C LYS A 664 -25.39 1.28 21.62
N GLY A 665 -26.57 0.82 22.08
CA GLY A 665 -27.28 -0.26 21.39
C GLY A 665 -26.45 -1.54 21.35
N GLU A 666 -26.25 -2.07 20.15
CA GLU A 666 -25.45 -3.27 19.91
C GLU A 666 -23.96 -3.00 19.78
N LYS A 667 -23.52 -1.76 19.78
CA LYS A 667 -22.10 -1.38 19.66
C LYS A 667 -21.50 -1.00 21.02
N ALA A 668 -20.22 -1.25 21.16
CA ALA A 668 -19.41 -0.83 22.30
C ALA A 668 -18.16 -0.10 21.80
N GLU A 669 -17.73 0.91 22.56
CA GLU A 669 -16.51 1.65 22.32
C GLU A 669 -15.67 1.68 23.60
N ILE A 670 -14.42 1.23 23.51
CA ILE A 670 -13.41 1.43 24.55
C ILE A 670 -12.60 2.67 24.19
N ARG A 671 -12.48 3.60 25.13
CA ARG A 671 -11.53 4.72 25.05
C ARG A 671 -10.44 4.51 26.07
N ALA A 672 -9.19 4.51 25.63
CA ALA A 672 -8.04 4.31 26.46
C ALA A 672 -7.03 5.45 26.29
N THR A 673 -6.45 5.88 27.40
CA THR A 673 -5.29 6.75 27.43
C THR A 673 -4.08 5.94 27.86
N ILE A 674 -3.06 5.89 26.99
CA ILE A 674 -1.83 5.14 27.21
C ILE A 674 -0.69 6.16 27.30
N GLY A 675 0.01 6.20 28.41
CA GLY A 675 1.03 7.21 28.70
C GLY A 675 2.37 6.60 29.08
N LEU A 676 3.45 7.24 28.64
CA LEU A 676 4.81 6.94 29.09
C LEU A 676 5.26 8.01 30.09
N PRO A 677 5.63 7.64 31.34
CA PRO A 677 6.06 8.62 32.34
C PRO A 677 7.26 9.47 31.87
N LYS A 678 7.33 10.72 32.28
CA LYS A 678 8.48 11.61 32.01
C LYS A 678 9.82 11.06 32.55
N SER A 679 9.75 10.22 33.58
CA SER A 679 10.94 9.56 34.18
C SER A 679 11.43 8.35 33.40
N ALA A 680 10.74 7.93 32.34
CA ALA A 680 11.16 6.81 31.52
C ALA A 680 12.59 7.06 30.92
N LYS A 681 13.37 6.01 30.83
CA LYS A 681 14.75 6.07 30.34
C LYS A 681 14.91 5.81 28.85
N SER A 682 13.81 5.42 28.20
CA SER A 682 13.74 5.13 26.77
C SER A 682 12.35 5.44 26.24
N VAL A 683 12.21 5.42 24.94
CA VAL A 683 10.92 5.42 24.26
C VAL A 683 10.14 4.14 24.58
N ALA A 684 8.81 4.18 24.49
CA ALA A 684 7.99 2.98 24.34
C ALA A 684 7.79 2.73 22.85
N PHE A 685 8.55 1.80 22.29
CA PHE A 685 8.59 1.57 20.85
C PHE A 685 7.50 0.59 20.41
N ALA A 686 6.84 0.89 19.28
CA ALA A 686 5.86 0.05 18.61
C ALA A 686 4.86 -0.60 19.60
N VAL A 687 4.12 0.24 20.34
CA VAL A 687 3.17 -0.19 21.37
C VAL A 687 2.01 -0.91 20.71
N HIS A 688 1.88 -2.21 20.99
CA HIS A 688 0.77 -3.04 20.54
C HIS A 688 -0.35 -3.07 21.58
N VAL A 689 -1.56 -2.77 21.14
CA VAL A 689 -2.77 -2.69 21.96
C VAL A 689 -3.78 -3.74 21.51
N GLN A 690 -4.24 -4.57 22.45
CA GLN A 690 -5.25 -5.59 22.20
C GLN A 690 -6.35 -5.51 23.26
N ALA A 691 -7.60 -5.68 22.87
CA ALA A 691 -8.72 -5.87 23.79
C ALA A 691 -9.05 -7.36 23.88
N VAL A 692 -9.11 -7.90 25.10
CA VAL A 692 -9.47 -9.29 25.35
C VAL A 692 -10.67 -9.36 26.28
N ARG A 693 -11.48 -10.42 26.13
CA ARG A 693 -12.61 -10.70 27.01
C ARG A 693 -12.14 -11.19 28.37
N THR A 694 -12.82 -10.77 29.43
CA THR A 694 -12.50 -11.23 30.78
C THR A 694 -12.97 -12.65 31.06
N VAL A 695 -13.94 -13.17 30.29
CA VAL A 695 -14.55 -14.49 30.50
C VAL A 695 -13.67 -15.66 30.05
N ASP A 696 -12.88 -15.47 28.98
CA ASP A 696 -12.08 -16.53 28.35
C ASP A 696 -10.68 -16.09 27.93
N GLY A 697 -10.35 -14.79 28.08
CA GLY A 697 -9.06 -14.22 27.65
C GLY A 697 -8.87 -14.10 26.14
N GLU A 698 -9.88 -14.44 25.33
CA GLU A 698 -9.83 -14.32 23.88
C GLU A 698 -9.97 -12.87 23.43
N ARG A 699 -9.33 -12.53 22.29
CA ARG A 699 -9.40 -11.20 21.70
C ARG A 699 -10.83 -10.86 21.28
N ILE A 700 -11.18 -9.58 21.41
CA ILE A 700 -12.44 -9.01 20.94
C ILE A 700 -12.26 -8.64 19.48
N LEU A 701 -12.57 -9.54 18.56
CA LEU A 701 -12.43 -9.39 17.12
C LEU A 701 -13.70 -9.85 16.40
N PRO A 702 -14.10 -9.18 15.28
CA PRO A 702 -13.44 -8.00 14.67
C PRO A 702 -13.63 -6.71 15.48
N ALA A 703 -12.64 -5.83 15.42
CA ALA A 703 -12.68 -4.51 16.04
C ALA A 703 -12.06 -3.44 15.14
N ILE A 704 -12.63 -2.24 15.17
CA ILE A 704 -12.08 -1.06 14.46
C ILE A 704 -11.34 -0.20 15.49
N MET A 705 -10.08 0.09 15.20
CA MET A 705 -9.22 0.91 16.04
C MET A 705 -8.75 2.14 15.26
N ASN A 706 -8.53 3.25 15.96
CA ASN A 706 -7.96 4.45 15.32
C ASN A 706 -6.47 4.33 15.06
N ASP A 707 -5.69 3.70 15.98
CA ASP A 707 -4.24 3.55 15.85
C ASP A 707 -3.71 2.34 16.63
N ASN A 708 -2.52 1.84 16.25
CA ASN A 708 -1.80 0.78 16.95
C ASN A 708 -0.31 0.79 16.53
N TYR A 709 0.55 0.05 17.21
CA TYR A 709 2.00 0.00 16.98
C TYR A 709 2.67 1.40 16.99
N PHE A 710 2.12 2.32 17.75
CA PHE A 710 2.64 3.68 17.89
C PHE A 710 3.85 3.74 18.84
N THR A 711 4.63 4.81 18.76
CA THR A 711 5.78 5.05 19.63
C THR A 711 5.55 6.27 20.50
N LEU A 712 5.81 6.14 21.81
CA LEU A 712 5.74 7.24 22.78
C LEU A 712 7.12 7.67 23.26
N MET A 713 7.32 8.98 23.29
CA MET A 713 8.47 9.59 23.97
C MET A 713 8.15 9.79 25.46
N PRO A 714 9.16 9.87 26.35
CA PRO A 714 8.93 10.12 27.76
C PRO A 714 8.07 11.37 28.02
N GLY A 715 6.95 11.18 28.72
CA GLY A 715 5.98 12.23 29.03
C GLY A 715 4.82 12.35 28.04
N GLU A 716 4.76 11.55 26.99
CA GLU A 716 3.65 11.55 26.03
C GLU A 716 2.51 10.61 26.42
N ASN A 717 1.32 10.93 25.92
CA ASN A 717 0.12 10.11 26.01
C ASN A 717 -0.49 9.93 24.62
N LYS A 718 -1.14 8.79 24.39
CA LYS A 718 -1.90 8.47 23.18
C LYS A 718 -3.31 8.05 23.54
N GLU A 719 -4.28 8.58 22.85
CA GLU A 719 -5.68 8.18 22.95
C GLU A 719 -5.97 7.08 21.92
N ILE A 720 -6.50 5.95 22.39
CA ILE A 720 -6.91 4.81 21.55
C ILE A 720 -8.41 4.58 21.71
N THR A 721 -9.09 4.43 20.58
CA THR A 721 -10.50 4.03 20.52
C THR A 721 -10.61 2.66 19.88
N ILE A 722 -11.43 1.77 20.44
CA ILE A 722 -11.68 0.42 19.95
C ILE A 722 -13.18 0.22 19.86
N ASN A 723 -13.70 0.09 18.64
CA ASN A 723 -15.12 -0.06 18.35
C ASN A 723 -15.42 -1.50 17.90
N PHE A 724 -16.43 -2.13 18.49
CA PHE A 724 -16.79 -3.51 18.21
C PHE A 724 -18.26 -3.79 18.51
N ASP A 725 -18.76 -4.94 18.10
CA ASP A 725 -20.08 -5.41 18.45
C ASP A 725 -20.11 -5.92 19.91
N LYS A 726 -21.05 -5.44 20.69
CA LYS A 726 -21.18 -5.78 22.11
C LYS A 726 -21.35 -7.29 22.36
N SER A 727 -21.95 -8.02 21.44
CA SER A 727 -22.11 -9.48 21.51
C SER A 727 -20.78 -10.22 21.66
N LEU A 728 -19.69 -9.62 21.16
CA LEU A 728 -18.34 -10.17 21.24
C LEU A 728 -17.79 -10.23 22.68
N LEU A 729 -18.41 -9.55 23.64
CA LEU A 729 -18.07 -9.66 25.07
C LEU A 729 -18.57 -10.97 25.71
N LYS A 730 -19.51 -11.67 25.08
CA LYS A 730 -20.11 -12.92 25.59
C LYS A 730 -20.63 -12.80 27.02
N GLY A 731 -21.24 -11.66 27.37
CA GLY A 731 -21.76 -11.37 28.70
C GLY A 731 -20.71 -10.94 29.75
N GLY A 732 -19.43 -10.89 29.37
CA GLY A 732 -18.34 -10.43 30.23
C GLY A 732 -17.99 -8.95 30.03
N SER A 733 -16.78 -8.61 30.42
CA SER A 733 -16.16 -7.29 30.23
C SER A 733 -14.88 -7.42 29.42
N TYR A 734 -14.10 -6.36 29.35
CA TYR A 734 -12.84 -6.31 28.63
C TYR A 734 -11.64 -6.10 29.57
N LYS A 735 -10.48 -6.47 29.07
CA LYS A 735 -9.16 -6.10 29.59
C LYS A 735 -8.31 -5.63 28.40
N LEU A 736 -7.53 -4.58 28.60
CA LEU A 736 -6.53 -4.16 27.61
C LEU A 736 -5.18 -4.83 27.91
N LEU A 737 -4.58 -5.38 26.89
CA LEU A 737 -3.18 -5.79 26.86
C LEU A 737 -2.45 -4.72 26.06
N VAL A 738 -1.48 -4.06 26.69
CA VAL A 738 -0.72 -2.96 26.10
C VAL A 738 0.76 -3.29 26.25
N THR A 739 1.39 -3.65 25.14
CA THR A 739 2.75 -4.22 25.14
C THR A 739 3.64 -3.43 24.20
N PRO A 740 4.61 -2.66 24.69
CA PRO A 740 5.63 -2.05 23.84
C PRO A 740 6.61 -3.12 23.35
N TYR A 741 7.29 -2.87 22.23
CA TYR A 741 8.34 -3.76 21.72
C TYR A 741 9.44 -4.05 22.77
N ASN A 742 9.78 -3.06 23.55
CA ASN A 742 10.72 -3.13 24.67
C ASN A 742 10.02 -3.40 26.02
N ASN A 743 9.31 -4.51 26.09
CA ASN A 743 8.62 -4.96 27.31
C ASN A 743 9.49 -5.85 28.18
#